data_c8543be4196c858a330668bc48b0f55b
#
_entry.id   c8543be4196c858a330668bc48b0f55b
#
_cell.length_a   1.000
_cell.length_b   1.000
_cell.length_c   1.000
_cell.angle_alpha   90.00
_cell.angle_beta   90.00
_cell.angle_gamma   90.00
#
_symmetry.space_group_name_H-M   'P 1'
#
loop_
_entity.id
_entity.type
_entity.pdbx_description
1 polymer ?
#
loop_
_entity_poly.entity_id
_entity_poly.type
_entity_poly.pdbx_seq_one_letter_code
_entity_poly.pdbx_strand_id
1 'polypeptide(L)'
;MFGKPPASHGVEGRPLNPPVEKARAAMLEAVHMSDVPLVSEDEQRAFFEASLGRALAAEAKTGAVERWFEVAGATLRVSFAGDRLVEYLAPALGHLEIPASSHADAVFHVWDSESTGVAMVPPICAREHFTGRGDIWSMASRRFKSAFLAAEVAVALMDVETATGVFWIRTACDLPYWATASPMRNLLHWWMESRGCQLVHGAAIGVDGEGVLITGRGGLGKSTTALACLDAGLQYLADDFLVVEPGPTVRVHSLYCTGKLEWSQMARFPRFAGLATNSGGPQGDKAVLYLHPAFAGQLVRSLSLKAILTPGIVDRPASGLRPISRPVLERAAGFTTMTLLPHAGSHTMAFIERLVASLPGLQLELGSDIAAIPATIRELLEHPPSTLAALARPAAEASTADRPLVSVIVPVRDGASFLPQAVASIQAQNYPALEIIVVDDGSTDDIQDALRRLPATIRYFRQEPSGPSAARNRGLREARGEFIAFLDVDDLWPSDNLSLMVEAISGSPGRDVVQGYAQIMRQMPDTGQYEFIGSPLEVFLDYLGGALYRRSAFDKVGLLDESLAYCEDVDWFYRARDSGLAIERLEQISLYVRRHQQNMTRGVTQREFALLVLRKIMAHKRLRASAPRLDTAGATPAGAAIPALLSAATGRAGPG
;
A
#
# COMPACT_ATOMS: atom_id res chain seq x y z
N MET A 1 5.21 -32.39 -44.16
CA MET A 1 4.21 -31.70 -45.00
C MET A 1 2.88 -31.70 -44.22
N PHE A 2 2.50 -30.54 -43.71
CA PHE A 2 1.14 -30.05 -43.58
C PHE A 2 1.24 -28.68 -42.92
N GLY A 3 0.89 -27.66 -43.70
CA GLY A 3 1.01 -26.25 -43.32
C GLY A 3 -0.07 -25.81 -42.32
N LYS A 4 0.31 -24.87 -41.49
CA LYS A 4 -0.61 -24.10 -40.63
C LYS A 4 -1.34 -23.04 -41.46
N PRO A 5 -2.64 -22.78 -41.20
CA PRO A 5 -3.34 -21.64 -41.79
C PRO A 5 -2.96 -20.33 -41.07
N PRO A 6 -3.14 -19.16 -41.70
CA PRO A 6 -2.74 -17.87 -41.14
C PRO A 6 -3.69 -17.39 -40.07
N ALA A 7 -3.11 -16.73 -39.06
CA ALA A 7 -3.83 -16.12 -37.94
C ALA A 7 -4.60 -14.86 -38.39
N SER A 8 -5.89 -14.81 -38.09
CA SER A 8 -6.72 -13.62 -38.19
C SER A 8 -6.40 -12.66 -37.05
N HIS A 9 -6.08 -11.40 -37.36
CA HIS A 9 -5.94 -10.32 -36.40
C HIS A 9 -7.33 -9.93 -35.83
N GLY A 10 -7.66 -10.49 -34.68
CA GLY A 10 -8.73 -9.99 -33.83
C GLY A 10 -8.13 -9.01 -32.80
N VAL A 11 -8.71 -7.81 -32.72
CA VAL A 11 -8.41 -6.84 -31.66
C VAL A 11 -9.08 -7.37 -30.37
N GLU A 12 -8.34 -8.17 -29.61
CA GLU A 12 -8.77 -8.62 -28.28
C GLU A 12 -8.52 -7.49 -27.27
N GLY A 13 -9.60 -7.09 -26.58
CA GLY A 13 -9.54 -6.15 -25.48
C GLY A 13 -8.56 -6.63 -24.40
N ARG A 14 -7.74 -5.69 -23.90
CA ARG A 14 -6.82 -5.92 -22.78
C ARG A 14 -7.56 -6.58 -21.62
N PRO A 15 -7.12 -7.72 -21.11
CA PRO A 15 -7.69 -8.28 -19.88
C PRO A 15 -7.45 -7.30 -18.74
N LEU A 16 -8.50 -6.99 -17.98
CA LEU A 16 -8.45 -6.25 -16.74
C LEU A 16 -7.44 -6.92 -15.79
N ASN A 17 -6.56 -6.11 -15.22
CA ASN A 17 -5.46 -6.49 -14.34
C ASN A 17 -5.84 -7.59 -13.32
N PRO A 18 -5.12 -8.72 -13.27
CA PRO A 18 -5.39 -9.80 -12.30
C PRO A 18 -5.41 -9.39 -10.81
N PRO A 19 -4.86 -8.24 -10.36
CA PRO A 19 -5.03 -7.77 -8.98
C PRO A 19 -6.47 -7.47 -8.59
N VAL A 20 -7.34 -7.09 -9.51
CA VAL A 20 -8.71 -6.66 -9.18
C VAL A 20 -9.62 -7.84 -8.81
N GLU A 21 -9.46 -9.01 -9.42
CA GLU A 21 -10.24 -10.20 -9.05
C GLU A 21 -9.75 -10.85 -7.75
N LYS A 22 -8.44 -10.88 -7.52
CA LYS A 22 -7.86 -11.32 -6.23
C LYS A 22 -8.22 -10.35 -5.09
N ALA A 23 -8.21 -9.05 -5.33
CA ALA A 23 -8.66 -8.05 -4.36
C ALA A 23 -10.16 -8.21 -4.02
N ARG A 24 -11.00 -8.64 -4.98
CA ARG A 24 -12.42 -8.89 -4.75
C ARG A 24 -12.71 -10.11 -3.86
N ALA A 25 -11.92 -11.16 -3.96
CA ALA A 25 -12.04 -12.34 -3.09
C ALA A 25 -11.52 -12.04 -1.67
N ALA A 26 -10.39 -11.35 -1.55
CA ALA A 26 -9.85 -10.88 -0.28
C ALA A 26 -10.75 -9.86 0.43
N MET A 27 -11.54 -9.12 -0.33
CA MET A 27 -12.49 -8.12 0.14
C MET A 27 -13.56 -8.64 1.10
N LEU A 28 -14.11 -9.82 0.81
CA LEU A 28 -15.16 -10.44 1.64
C LEU A 28 -14.57 -11.02 2.94
N GLU A 29 -13.29 -11.34 2.95
CA GLU A 29 -12.56 -11.86 4.11
C GLU A 29 -12.16 -10.75 5.10
N ALA A 30 -11.72 -9.59 4.61
CA ALA A 30 -11.14 -8.53 5.42
C ALA A 30 -12.10 -7.90 6.45
N VAL A 31 -13.39 -7.81 6.16
CA VAL A 31 -14.39 -7.22 7.08
C VAL A 31 -14.52 -8.05 8.38
N HIS A 32 -14.35 -9.38 8.31
CA HIS A 32 -14.43 -10.25 9.48
C HIS A 32 -13.08 -10.42 10.19
N MET A 33 -11.98 -10.29 9.47
CA MET A 33 -10.65 -10.52 10.01
C MET A 33 -10.23 -9.50 11.08
N SER A 34 -10.78 -8.29 11.04
CA SER A 34 -10.52 -7.27 12.05
C SER A 34 -11.04 -7.61 13.45
N ASP A 35 -12.00 -8.54 13.57
CA ASP A 35 -12.61 -8.97 14.83
C ASP A 35 -12.05 -10.31 15.36
N VAL A 36 -11.08 -10.90 14.66
CA VAL A 36 -10.43 -12.14 15.07
C VAL A 36 -9.75 -11.96 16.43
N PRO A 37 -9.95 -12.87 17.41
CA PRO A 37 -9.24 -12.83 18.68
C PRO A 37 -7.72 -12.84 18.47
N LEU A 38 -7.01 -12.01 19.24
CA LEU A 38 -5.56 -11.99 19.19
C LEU A 38 -5.00 -13.21 19.91
N VAL A 39 -3.99 -13.82 19.32
CA VAL A 39 -3.12 -14.81 19.96
C VAL A 39 -2.31 -14.08 21.03
N SER A 40 -2.24 -14.61 22.23
CA SER A 40 -1.50 -14.01 23.34
C SER A 40 0.00 -13.88 23.03
N GLU A 41 0.68 -12.94 23.68
CA GLU A 41 2.12 -12.78 23.49
C GLU A 41 2.90 -14.01 23.94
N ASP A 42 2.44 -14.70 24.98
CA ASP A 42 3.07 -15.95 25.45
C ASP A 42 2.95 -17.08 24.42
N GLU A 43 1.81 -17.21 23.73
CA GLU A 43 1.65 -18.17 22.64
C GLU A 43 2.53 -17.80 21.43
N GLN A 44 2.63 -16.50 21.09
CA GLN A 44 3.51 -16.05 20.03
C GLN A 44 4.99 -16.28 20.38
N ARG A 45 5.39 -16.09 21.64
CA ARG A 45 6.71 -16.45 22.15
C ARG A 45 6.99 -17.93 21.99
N ALA A 46 6.08 -18.77 22.45
CA ALA A 46 6.24 -20.24 22.37
C ALA A 46 6.36 -20.71 20.90
N PHE A 47 5.60 -20.09 19.99
CA PHE A 47 5.69 -20.36 18.55
C PHE A 47 7.04 -19.95 17.98
N PHE A 48 7.55 -18.76 18.36
CA PHE A 48 8.88 -18.28 17.96
C PHE A 48 9.99 -19.20 18.46
N GLU A 49 10.00 -19.55 19.76
CA GLU A 49 11.00 -20.43 20.37
C GLU A 49 11.00 -21.83 19.76
N ALA A 50 9.82 -22.39 19.50
CA ALA A 50 9.70 -23.68 18.82
C ALA A 50 10.23 -23.63 17.38
N SER A 51 9.99 -22.52 16.67
CA SER A 51 10.49 -22.30 15.31
C SER A 51 12.01 -22.11 15.28
N LEU A 52 12.56 -21.36 16.23
CA LEU A 52 14.01 -21.22 16.41
C LEU A 52 14.65 -22.60 16.72
N GLY A 53 14.01 -23.42 17.57
CA GLY A 53 14.46 -24.77 17.84
C GLY A 53 14.52 -25.64 16.57
N ARG A 54 13.60 -25.45 15.60
CA ARG A 54 13.65 -26.12 14.29
C ARG A 54 14.83 -25.63 13.44
N ALA A 55 15.07 -24.33 13.41
CA ALA A 55 16.21 -23.77 12.68
C ALA A 55 17.54 -24.33 13.21
N LEU A 56 17.73 -24.33 14.53
CA LEU A 56 18.92 -24.88 15.17
C LEU A 56 19.08 -26.40 14.93
N ALA A 57 17.97 -27.15 14.91
CA ALA A 57 17.98 -28.57 14.56
C ALA A 57 18.37 -28.80 13.09
N ALA A 58 17.95 -27.92 12.19
CA ALA A 58 18.36 -27.96 10.79
C ALA A 58 19.86 -27.69 10.64
N GLU A 59 20.38 -26.65 11.30
CA GLU A 59 21.81 -26.33 11.34
C GLU A 59 22.66 -27.47 11.92
N ALA A 60 22.20 -28.09 13.01
CA ALA A 60 22.88 -29.24 13.60
C ALA A 60 22.93 -30.46 12.68
N LYS A 61 21.91 -30.62 11.82
CA LYS A 61 21.81 -31.76 10.88
C LYS A 61 22.64 -31.58 9.62
N THR A 62 22.68 -30.36 9.04
CA THR A 62 23.29 -30.10 7.74
C THR A 62 24.60 -29.30 7.82
N GLY A 63 24.96 -28.82 9.02
CA GLY A 63 26.04 -27.86 9.23
C GLY A 63 25.54 -26.41 9.08
N ALA A 64 26.09 -25.52 9.88
CA ALA A 64 25.79 -24.11 9.77
C ALA A 64 26.80 -23.43 8.81
N VAL A 65 26.29 -22.63 7.87
CA VAL A 65 27.11 -21.77 6.99
C VAL A 65 26.81 -20.33 7.35
N GLU A 66 27.77 -19.68 7.97
CA GLU A 66 27.61 -18.29 8.40
C GLU A 66 28.03 -17.30 7.31
N ARG A 67 27.26 -16.20 7.21
CA ARG A 67 27.61 -15.00 6.44
C ARG A 67 27.42 -13.78 7.33
N TRP A 68 28.32 -12.83 7.18
CA TRP A 68 28.37 -11.63 8.03
C TRP A 68 28.24 -10.39 7.16
N PHE A 69 27.37 -9.48 7.54
CA PHE A 69 27.06 -8.27 6.79
C PHE A 69 27.06 -7.05 7.70
N GLU A 70 27.42 -5.90 7.15
CA GLU A 70 27.25 -4.61 7.81
C GLU A 70 26.06 -3.88 7.19
N VAL A 71 24.99 -3.64 7.97
CA VAL A 71 23.77 -2.96 7.56
C VAL A 71 23.58 -1.72 8.42
N ALA A 72 23.59 -0.53 7.83
CA ALA A 72 23.41 0.74 8.54
C ALA A 72 24.32 0.85 9.79
N GLY A 73 25.59 0.47 9.66
CA GLY A 73 26.58 0.50 10.73
C GLY A 73 26.41 -0.57 11.82
N ALA A 74 25.53 -1.55 11.63
CA ALA A 74 25.32 -2.66 12.56
C ALA A 74 25.69 -4.00 11.92
N THR A 75 26.15 -4.93 12.73
CA THR A 75 26.63 -6.25 12.30
C THR A 75 25.51 -7.27 12.33
N LEU A 76 25.20 -7.84 11.18
CA LEU A 76 24.25 -8.94 10.99
C LEU A 76 25.00 -10.24 10.74
N ARG A 77 24.70 -11.27 11.53
CA ARG A 77 25.08 -12.66 11.25
C ARG A 77 23.88 -13.40 10.69
N VAL A 78 24.03 -14.01 9.52
CA VAL A 78 23.04 -14.93 8.96
C VAL A 78 23.60 -16.34 9.01
N SER A 79 22.93 -17.23 9.72
CA SER A 79 23.26 -18.65 9.86
C SER A 79 22.33 -19.49 8.98
N PHE A 80 22.87 -20.06 7.94
CA PHE A 80 22.16 -20.93 7.01
C PHE A 80 22.35 -22.41 7.41
N ALA A 81 21.27 -23.17 7.44
CA ALA A 81 21.34 -24.62 7.59
C ALA A 81 21.75 -25.26 6.25
N GLY A 82 23.04 -25.55 6.11
CA GLY A 82 23.65 -25.97 4.85
C GLY A 82 23.90 -24.84 3.87
N ASP A 83 24.39 -25.16 2.68
CA ASP A 83 24.81 -24.21 1.65
C ASP A 83 23.69 -23.84 0.66
N ARG A 84 22.63 -24.63 0.58
CA ARG A 84 21.59 -24.53 -0.44
C ARG A 84 20.99 -23.12 -0.58
N LEU A 85 20.58 -22.50 0.53
CA LEU A 85 19.97 -21.17 0.50
C LEU A 85 20.97 -20.01 0.37
N VAL A 86 22.25 -20.25 0.64
CA VAL A 86 23.30 -19.23 0.48
C VAL A 86 23.36 -18.72 -0.95
N GLU A 87 23.28 -19.62 -1.93
CA GLU A 87 23.34 -19.29 -3.36
C GLU A 87 22.16 -18.40 -3.83
N TYR A 88 21.01 -18.51 -3.18
CA TYR A 88 19.80 -17.76 -3.53
C TYR A 88 19.68 -16.42 -2.78
N LEU A 89 20.13 -16.36 -1.53
CA LEU A 89 19.82 -15.23 -0.65
C LEU A 89 21.03 -14.33 -0.35
N ALA A 90 22.27 -14.88 -0.31
CA ALA A 90 23.44 -14.07 0.00
C ALA A 90 23.88 -13.12 -1.13
N PRO A 91 23.75 -13.45 -2.44
CA PRO A 91 24.28 -12.59 -3.50
C PRO A 91 23.72 -11.17 -3.52
N ALA A 92 22.45 -10.96 -3.15
CA ALA A 92 21.83 -9.65 -3.09
C ALA A 92 22.45 -8.73 -2.00
N LEU A 93 23.05 -9.32 -0.97
CA LEU A 93 23.71 -8.64 0.15
C LEU A 93 25.26 -8.56 -0.05
N GLY A 94 25.81 -9.11 -1.14
CA GLY A 94 27.23 -9.34 -1.30
C GLY A 94 28.13 -8.11 -1.17
N HIS A 95 27.65 -6.91 -1.50
CA HIS A 95 28.39 -5.65 -1.33
C HIS A 95 28.50 -5.19 0.14
N LEU A 96 27.68 -5.76 1.04
CA LEU A 96 27.68 -5.50 2.48
C LEU A 96 28.45 -6.55 3.27
N GLU A 97 28.94 -7.61 2.63
CA GLU A 97 29.64 -8.70 3.29
C GLU A 97 30.90 -8.18 3.99
N ILE A 98 31.15 -8.70 5.20
CA ILE A 98 32.30 -8.40 6.05
C ILE A 98 32.92 -9.71 6.56
N PRO A 99 34.18 -9.71 7.00
CA PRO A 99 34.74 -10.84 7.71
C PRO A 99 33.96 -11.17 8.98
N ALA A 100 34.01 -12.44 9.41
CA ALA A 100 33.41 -12.90 10.64
C ALA A 100 33.84 -12.02 11.84
N SER A 101 32.87 -11.64 12.67
CA SER A 101 33.04 -10.80 13.85
C SER A 101 32.81 -11.59 15.14
N SER A 102 33.38 -11.13 16.25
CA SER A 102 33.10 -11.70 17.58
C SER A 102 31.75 -11.26 18.17
N HIS A 103 31.12 -10.25 17.57
CA HIS A 103 29.82 -9.70 17.99
C HIS A 103 28.90 -9.53 16.80
N ALA A 104 27.63 -9.83 17.00
CA ALA A 104 26.55 -9.56 16.05
C ALA A 104 25.45 -8.78 16.76
N ASP A 105 25.01 -7.66 16.15
CA ASP A 105 23.88 -6.86 16.64
C ASP A 105 22.55 -7.57 16.35
N ALA A 106 22.52 -8.45 15.34
CA ALA A 106 21.38 -9.33 15.05
C ALA A 106 21.87 -10.68 14.51
N VAL A 107 21.04 -11.72 14.73
CA VAL A 107 21.27 -13.06 14.21
C VAL A 107 20.03 -13.56 13.51
N PHE A 108 20.16 -13.96 12.26
CA PHE A 108 19.07 -14.58 11.49
C PHE A 108 19.41 -16.03 11.19
N HIS A 109 18.50 -16.94 11.54
CA HIS A 109 18.58 -18.38 11.28
C HIS A 109 17.72 -18.72 10.06
N VAL A 110 18.31 -19.35 9.04
CA VAL A 110 17.68 -19.56 7.74
C VAL A 110 17.77 -21.03 7.33
N TRP A 111 16.63 -21.66 7.02
CA TRP A 111 16.61 -23.03 6.49
C TRP A 111 15.44 -23.28 5.55
N ASP A 112 15.56 -24.31 4.72
CA ASP A 112 14.47 -24.89 3.95
C ASP A 112 14.17 -26.33 4.36
N SER A 113 12.89 -26.73 4.21
CA SER A 113 12.50 -28.08 4.58
C SER A 113 12.99 -29.14 3.62
N GLU A 114 13.15 -28.82 2.35
CA GLU A 114 13.55 -29.79 1.32
C GLU A 114 14.98 -30.28 1.52
N SER A 115 15.94 -29.35 1.60
CA SER A 115 17.36 -29.72 1.71
C SER A 115 17.73 -30.25 3.10
N THR A 116 17.13 -29.69 4.16
CA THR A 116 17.44 -30.09 5.54
C THR A 116 16.61 -31.28 6.04
N GLY A 117 15.43 -31.52 5.45
CA GLY A 117 14.46 -32.51 5.96
C GLY A 117 13.89 -32.12 7.34
N VAL A 118 13.94 -30.84 7.72
CA VAL A 118 13.36 -30.31 8.98
C VAL A 118 12.16 -29.44 8.65
N ALA A 119 10.98 -29.90 9.02
CA ALA A 119 9.72 -29.18 8.79
C ALA A 119 9.58 -27.97 9.72
N MET A 120 8.91 -26.91 9.23
CA MET A 120 8.44 -25.79 10.05
C MET A 120 7.43 -26.24 11.09
N VAL A 121 7.34 -25.52 12.20
CA VAL A 121 6.28 -25.70 13.20
C VAL A 121 4.93 -25.37 12.55
N PRO A 122 3.86 -26.16 12.78
CA PRO A 122 2.53 -25.81 12.31
C PRO A 122 2.10 -24.43 12.82
N PRO A 123 1.41 -23.63 11.99
CA PRO A 123 0.93 -22.32 12.43
C PRO A 123 -0.07 -22.44 13.58
N ILE A 124 -0.02 -21.48 14.51
CA ILE A 124 -0.91 -21.42 15.69
C ILE A 124 -2.20 -20.63 15.42
N CYS A 125 -2.46 -20.31 14.18
CA CYS A 125 -3.63 -19.55 13.73
C CYS A 125 -4.28 -20.23 12.53
N ALA A 126 -5.54 -19.89 12.26
CA ALA A 126 -6.27 -20.40 11.11
C ALA A 126 -5.74 -19.81 9.79
N ARG A 127 -5.92 -20.54 8.70
CA ARG A 127 -5.42 -20.15 7.37
C ARG A 127 -5.98 -18.81 6.88
N GLU A 128 -7.23 -18.54 7.19
CA GLU A 128 -7.94 -17.31 6.87
C GLU A 128 -7.37 -16.06 7.54
N HIS A 129 -6.50 -16.22 8.56
CA HIS A 129 -5.83 -15.10 9.22
C HIS A 129 -4.63 -14.56 8.43
N PHE A 130 -4.18 -15.24 7.38
CA PHE A 130 -3.06 -14.80 6.57
C PHE A 130 -3.50 -13.76 5.55
N THR A 131 -2.70 -12.70 5.38
CA THR A 131 -2.92 -11.64 4.39
C THR A 131 -1.99 -11.80 3.20
N GLY A 132 -2.31 -11.16 2.08
CA GLY A 132 -1.46 -11.16 0.89
C GLY A 132 -0.16 -10.36 1.08
N ARG A 133 -0.14 -9.36 2.00
CA ARG A 133 1.08 -8.65 2.38
C ARG A 133 1.99 -9.50 3.29
N GLY A 134 1.42 -10.50 3.94
CA GLY A 134 2.12 -11.40 4.85
C GLY A 134 1.78 -11.21 6.32
N ASP A 135 1.03 -10.18 6.71
CA ASP A 135 0.56 -10.05 8.09
C ASP A 135 -0.32 -11.23 8.47
N ILE A 136 -0.38 -11.51 9.77
CA ILE A 136 -1.26 -12.50 10.35
C ILE A 136 -2.22 -11.77 11.30
N TRP A 137 -3.51 -11.68 10.93
CA TRP A 137 -4.51 -10.88 11.63
C TRP A 137 -4.60 -11.10 13.14
N SER A 138 -4.34 -12.32 13.58
CA SER A 138 -4.39 -12.70 15.01
C SER A 138 -3.07 -12.49 15.74
N MET A 139 -1.96 -12.15 15.05
CA MET A 139 -0.62 -12.05 15.64
C MET A 139 -0.12 -10.61 15.57
N ALA A 140 -0.34 -9.85 16.64
CA ALA A 140 -0.05 -8.42 16.70
C ALA A 140 0.89 -8.03 17.87
N SER A 141 1.77 -8.93 18.32
CA SER A 141 2.75 -8.60 19.35
C SER A 141 3.71 -7.51 18.85
N ARG A 142 4.07 -6.59 19.74
CA ARG A 142 5.10 -5.58 19.46
C ARG A 142 6.49 -6.18 19.47
N ARG A 143 6.71 -7.22 20.27
CA ARG A 143 7.98 -7.93 20.42
C ARG A 143 8.15 -9.04 19.39
N PHE A 144 7.17 -9.96 19.29
CA PHE A 144 7.25 -11.11 18.38
C PHE A 144 6.57 -10.78 17.05
N LYS A 145 7.38 -10.37 16.07
CA LYS A 145 6.90 -10.11 14.72
C LYS A 145 6.80 -11.39 13.92
N SER A 146 5.75 -11.50 13.10
CA SER A 146 5.49 -12.68 12.28
C SER A 146 4.91 -12.31 10.93
N ALA A 147 5.35 -13.00 9.87
CA ALA A 147 4.76 -12.89 8.55
C ALA A 147 4.76 -14.26 7.85
N PHE A 148 3.69 -14.54 7.13
CA PHE A 148 3.58 -15.66 6.21
C PHE A 148 3.54 -15.14 4.76
N LEU A 149 4.53 -15.52 3.97
CA LEU A 149 4.73 -15.09 2.58
C LEU A 149 4.17 -16.16 1.65
N ALA A 150 2.91 -16.02 1.28
CA ALA A 150 2.16 -17.06 0.56
C ALA A 150 2.77 -17.41 -0.81
N ALA A 151 3.27 -16.40 -1.56
CA ALA A 151 3.87 -16.60 -2.87
C ALA A 151 5.22 -17.32 -2.82
N GLU A 152 5.95 -17.17 -1.72
CA GLU A 152 7.27 -17.75 -1.46
C GLU A 152 7.16 -19.07 -0.68
N VAL A 153 5.99 -19.37 -0.13
CA VAL A 153 5.75 -20.41 0.89
C VAL A 153 6.80 -20.33 1.99
N ALA A 154 6.94 -19.13 2.55
CA ALA A 154 7.97 -18.80 3.53
C ALA A 154 7.34 -18.19 4.80
N VAL A 155 8.05 -18.34 5.93
CA VAL A 155 7.70 -17.73 7.23
C VAL A 155 8.88 -16.89 7.71
N ALA A 156 8.60 -15.66 8.09
CA ALA A 156 9.54 -14.79 8.80
C ALA A 156 9.03 -14.55 10.22
N LEU A 157 9.87 -14.79 11.21
CA LEU A 157 9.59 -14.53 12.63
C LEU A 157 10.75 -13.78 13.24
N MET A 158 10.47 -12.86 14.18
CA MET A 158 11.51 -12.11 14.86
C MET A 158 11.13 -11.79 16.31
N ASP A 159 12.03 -12.06 17.25
CA ASP A 159 12.06 -11.42 18.55
C ASP A 159 12.89 -10.13 18.43
N VAL A 160 12.22 -8.96 18.45
CA VAL A 160 12.89 -7.67 18.27
C VAL A 160 13.73 -7.25 19.46
N GLU A 161 13.47 -7.78 20.68
CA GLU A 161 14.26 -7.46 21.86
C GLU A 161 15.65 -8.14 21.84
N THR A 162 15.70 -9.39 21.36
CA THR A 162 16.95 -10.14 21.24
C THR A 162 17.59 -9.95 19.85
N ALA A 163 16.95 -9.25 18.95
CA ALA A 163 17.32 -9.12 17.54
C ALA A 163 17.60 -10.48 16.86
N THR A 164 16.79 -11.50 17.23
CA THR A 164 16.91 -12.85 16.67
C THR A 164 15.79 -13.08 15.66
N GLY A 165 16.17 -13.39 14.43
CA GLY A 165 15.25 -13.68 13.32
C GLY A 165 15.26 -15.15 12.92
N VAL A 166 14.12 -15.62 12.44
CA VAL A 166 13.94 -16.96 11.86
C VAL A 166 13.31 -16.81 10.49
N PHE A 167 13.93 -17.37 9.47
CA PHE A 167 13.43 -17.37 8.11
C PHE A 167 13.37 -18.80 7.57
N TRP A 168 12.16 -19.29 7.40
CA TRP A 168 11.91 -20.61 6.82
C TRP A 168 11.31 -20.50 5.44
N ILE A 169 11.73 -21.41 4.56
CA ILE A 169 11.20 -21.56 3.20
C ILE A 169 10.87 -23.05 3.01
N ARG A 170 9.82 -23.36 2.26
CA ARG A 170 9.53 -24.77 1.95
C ARG A 170 10.62 -25.41 1.10
N THR A 171 10.98 -24.76 0.01
CA THR A 171 12.05 -25.15 -0.92
C THR A 171 12.66 -23.93 -1.63
N ALA A 172 13.96 -23.94 -1.83
CA ALA A 172 14.68 -22.88 -2.55
C ALA A 172 14.20 -22.72 -4.00
N CYS A 173 13.74 -23.80 -4.63
CA CYS A 173 13.32 -23.81 -6.04
C CYS A 173 12.02 -23.02 -6.28
N ASP A 174 11.20 -22.82 -5.24
CA ASP A 174 9.94 -22.08 -5.34
C ASP A 174 10.13 -20.56 -5.17
N LEU A 175 11.34 -20.09 -4.86
CA LEU A 175 11.60 -18.66 -4.63
C LEU A 175 11.38 -17.86 -5.92
N PRO A 176 10.42 -16.93 -5.92
CA PRO A 176 10.24 -16.03 -7.05
C PRO A 176 11.40 -15.02 -7.14
N TYR A 177 11.65 -14.47 -8.33
CA TYR A 177 12.77 -13.56 -8.59
C TYR A 177 12.84 -12.35 -7.66
N TRP A 178 11.70 -11.84 -7.21
CA TRP A 178 11.67 -10.71 -6.27
C TRP A 178 12.15 -11.08 -4.86
N ALA A 179 11.97 -12.32 -4.43
CA ALA A 179 12.41 -12.80 -3.13
C ALA A 179 13.94 -12.96 -3.08
N THR A 180 14.55 -13.40 -4.17
CA THR A 180 16.01 -13.48 -4.29
C THR A 180 16.66 -12.11 -4.48
N ALA A 181 15.94 -11.16 -5.09
CA ALA A 181 16.42 -9.78 -5.26
C ALA A 181 16.35 -8.95 -3.97
N SER A 182 15.47 -9.28 -3.03
CA SER A 182 15.27 -8.56 -1.76
C SER A 182 15.06 -9.56 -0.61
N PRO A 183 16.07 -10.43 -0.32
CA PRO A 183 15.93 -11.53 0.62
C PRO A 183 15.74 -11.04 2.05
N MET A 184 15.00 -11.83 2.86
CA MET A 184 14.79 -11.58 4.29
C MET A 184 14.29 -10.17 4.61
N ARG A 185 13.63 -9.50 3.65
CA ARG A 185 13.18 -8.11 3.75
C ARG A 185 12.41 -7.83 5.03
N ASN A 186 11.54 -8.75 5.46
CA ASN A 186 10.70 -8.55 6.64
C ASN A 186 11.54 -8.55 7.93
N LEU A 187 12.51 -9.43 8.06
CA LEU A 187 13.43 -9.45 9.20
C LEU A 187 14.27 -8.18 9.26
N LEU A 188 14.83 -7.75 8.12
CA LEU A 188 15.58 -6.51 8.02
C LEU A 188 14.72 -5.28 8.35
N HIS A 189 13.44 -5.28 7.90
CA HIS A 189 12.49 -4.23 8.22
C HIS A 189 12.29 -4.10 9.73
N TRP A 190 11.90 -5.17 10.41
CA TRP A 190 11.62 -5.14 11.85
C TRP A 190 12.87 -4.86 12.69
N TRP A 191 14.02 -5.40 12.27
CA TRP A 191 15.29 -5.11 12.93
C TRP A 191 15.66 -3.63 12.82
N MET A 192 15.55 -3.03 11.63
CA MET A 192 15.86 -1.61 11.44
C MET A 192 14.87 -0.70 12.17
N GLU A 193 13.57 -1.05 12.20
CA GLU A 193 12.58 -0.32 13.00
C GLU A 193 12.92 -0.32 14.50
N SER A 194 13.35 -1.46 15.06
CA SER A 194 13.76 -1.53 16.47
C SER A 194 14.97 -0.66 16.79
N ARG A 195 15.74 -0.25 15.77
CA ARG A 195 16.89 0.66 15.86
C ARG A 195 16.54 2.12 15.57
N GLY A 196 15.26 2.44 15.38
CA GLY A 196 14.78 3.78 15.06
C GLY A 196 14.95 4.20 13.59
N CYS A 197 15.35 3.27 12.72
CA CYS A 197 15.43 3.46 11.28
C CYS A 197 14.14 2.97 10.62
N GLN A 198 13.95 3.24 9.33
CA GLN A 198 12.78 2.77 8.56
C GLN A 198 13.20 2.24 7.20
N LEU A 199 12.72 1.04 6.85
CA LEU A 199 12.75 0.62 5.44
C LEU A 199 11.74 1.44 4.63
N VAL A 200 12.19 1.94 3.50
CA VAL A 200 11.36 2.69 2.54
C VAL A 200 11.47 2.04 1.17
N HIS A 201 10.32 1.92 0.50
CA HIS A 201 10.29 1.46 -0.89
C HIS A 201 10.66 2.61 -1.83
N GLY A 202 11.85 2.52 -2.42
CA GLY A 202 12.41 3.54 -3.28
C GLY A 202 13.78 3.16 -3.85
N ALA A 203 14.37 4.06 -4.60
CA ALA A 203 15.74 3.97 -5.08
C ALA A 203 16.55 5.15 -4.55
N ALA A 204 17.88 5.01 -4.43
CA ALA A 204 18.75 6.12 -4.07
C ALA A 204 20.04 6.07 -4.89
N ILE A 205 20.43 7.24 -5.34
CA ILE A 205 21.62 7.50 -6.15
C ILE A 205 22.29 8.79 -5.68
N GLY A 206 23.57 8.94 -5.97
CA GLY A 206 24.30 10.10 -5.49
C GLY A 206 25.59 10.42 -6.24
N VAL A 207 26.25 11.46 -5.76
CA VAL A 207 27.57 11.94 -6.18
C VAL A 207 28.31 12.35 -4.90
N ASP A 208 29.56 11.94 -4.75
CA ASP A 208 30.45 12.33 -3.65
C ASP A 208 29.84 12.16 -2.24
N GLY A 209 29.04 11.10 -2.04
CA GLY A 209 28.43 10.81 -0.74
C GLY A 209 27.13 11.57 -0.43
N GLU A 210 26.71 12.49 -1.28
CA GLU A 210 25.42 13.16 -1.25
C GLU A 210 24.46 12.53 -2.27
N GLY A 211 23.16 12.43 -1.93
CA GLY A 211 22.23 11.73 -2.81
C GLY A 211 20.79 12.21 -2.73
N VAL A 212 19.98 11.60 -3.56
CA VAL A 212 18.53 11.77 -3.60
C VAL A 212 17.82 10.45 -3.36
N LEU A 213 16.69 10.52 -2.66
CA LEU A 213 15.73 9.42 -2.54
C LEU A 213 14.69 9.56 -3.66
N ILE A 214 14.52 8.51 -4.46
CA ILE A 214 13.51 8.44 -5.52
C ILE A 214 12.40 7.51 -5.06
N THR A 215 11.21 8.04 -4.83
CA THR A 215 10.05 7.30 -4.32
C THR A 215 8.82 7.51 -5.18
N GLY A 216 7.82 6.64 -5.07
CA GLY A 216 6.57 6.69 -5.84
C GLY A 216 6.11 5.31 -6.26
N ARG A 217 4.94 5.24 -6.90
CA ARG A 217 4.33 3.98 -7.32
C ARG A 217 5.16 3.18 -8.32
N GLY A 218 4.82 1.91 -8.46
CA GLY A 218 5.39 1.04 -9.51
C GLY A 218 5.14 1.60 -10.93
N GLY A 219 6.10 1.37 -11.83
CA GLY A 219 5.97 1.77 -13.24
C GLY A 219 6.29 3.23 -13.57
N LEU A 220 6.56 4.11 -12.58
CA LEU A 220 6.90 5.52 -12.83
C LEU A 220 8.36 5.78 -13.22
N GLY A 221 9.20 4.73 -13.32
CA GLY A 221 10.57 4.87 -13.79
C GLY A 221 11.66 4.95 -12.70
N LYS A 222 11.37 4.64 -11.41
CA LYS A 222 12.38 4.62 -10.33
C LYS A 222 13.62 3.80 -10.68
N SER A 223 13.42 2.51 -10.96
CA SER A 223 14.51 1.58 -11.29
C SER A 223 15.24 1.98 -12.57
N THR A 224 14.51 2.41 -13.60
CA THR A 224 15.12 2.91 -14.84
C THR A 224 15.99 4.13 -14.60
N THR A 225 15.52 5.06 -13.76
CA THR A 225 16.29 6.25 -13.37
C THR A 225 17.57 5.87 -12.61
N ALA A 226 17.45 4.97 -11.61
CA ALA A 226 18.60 4.54 -10.82
C ALA A 226 19.66 3.84 -11.70
N LEU A 227 19.23 2.94 -12.60
CA LEU A 227 20.13 2.24 -13.51
C LEU A 227 20.72 3.17 -14.57
N ALA A 228 19.98 4.17 -15.08
CA ALA A 228 20.54 5.19 -15.98
C ALA A 228 21.64 6.01 -15.32
N CYS A 229 21.46 6.34 -14.05
CA CYS A 229 22.48 7.06 -13.27
C CYS A 229 23.70 6.19 -12.98
N LEU A 230 23.52 4.91 -12.65
CA LEU A 230 24.62 3.95 -12.51
C LEU A 230 25.40 3.80 -13.81
N ASP A 231 24.72 3.66 -14.95
CA ASP A 231 25.35 3.56 -16.27
C ASP A 231 26.15 4.81 -16.64
N ALA A 232 25.70 5.98 -16.21
CA ALA A 232 26.38 7.27 -16.39
C ALA A 232 27.49 7.55 -15.34
N GLY A 233 27.80 6.61 -14.46
CA GLY A 233 28.91 6.71 -13.52
C GLY A 233 28.57 7.35 -12.17
N LEU A 234 27.29 7.55 -11.83
CA LEU A 234 26.88 8.03 -10.49
C LEU A 234 26.99 6.90 -9.47
N GLN A 235 27.05 7.27 -8.20
CA GLN A 235 26.96 6.33 -7.08
C GLN A 235 25.56 5.73 -7.01
N TYR A 236 25.49 4.42 -6.85
CA TYR A 236 24.24 3.67 -6.69
C TYR A 236 24.18 3.10 -5.28
N LEU A 237 23.07 3.38 -4.57
CA LEU A 237 22.86 2.87 -3.24
C LEU A 237 21.89 1.71 -3.22
N ALA A 238 20.72 1.87 -3.84
CA ALA A 238 19.67 0.85 -3.86
C ALA A 238 18.63 1.09 -4.95
N ASP A 239 17.92 0.00 -5.31
CA ASP A 239 16.63 -0.02 -5.99
C ASP A 239 15.70 -0.96 -5.21
N ASP A 240 14.43 -0.67 -5.11
CA ASP A 240 13.37 -1.40 -4.42
C ASP A 240 13.25 -1.08 -2.91
N PHE A 241 14.24 -1.40 -2.07
CA PHE A 241 14.24 -1.09 -0.63
C PHE A 241 15.58 -0.57 -0.14
N LEU A 242 15.49 0.42 0.75
CA LEU A 242 16.64 1.01 1.43
C LEU A 242 16.28 1.37 2.88
N VAL A 243 17.27 1.54 3.72
CA VAL A 243 17.10 1.99 5.10
C VAL A 243 17.26 3.50 5.17
N VAL A 244 16.31 4.18 5.80
CA VAL A 244 16.41 5.61 6.14
C VAL A 244 16.72 5.72 7.63
N GLU A 245 17.83 6.39 7.94
CA GLU A 245 18.25 6.75 9.29
C GLU A 245 17.93 8.24 9.53
N PRO A 246 17.07 8.55 10.52
CA PRO A 246 16.75 9.93 10.86
C PRO A 246 17.88 10.58 11.65
N GLY A 247 18.05 11.88 11.47
CA GLY A 247 19.08 12.64 12.21
C GLY A 247 19.13 14.10 11.75
N PRO A 248 20.07 14.88 12.28
CA PRO A 248 20.32 16.26 11.82
C PRO A 248 20.63 16.32 10.31
N THR A 249 21.31 15.28 9.82
CA THR A 249 21.45 14.97 8.39
C THR A 249 20.82 13.61 8.17
N VAL A 250 19.76 13.55 7.35
CA VAL A 250 19.11 12.29 7.01
C VAL A 250 20.05 11.45 6.15
N ARG A 251 20.29 10.22 6.58
CA ARG A 251 21.13 9.27 5.85
C ARG A 251 20.28 8.14 5.30
N VAL A 252 20.72 7.60 4.18
CA VAL A 252 20.17 6.37 3.62
C VAL A 252 21.26 5.33 3.51
N HIS A 253 20.88 4.06 3.72
CA HIS A 253 21.80 2.93 3.69
C HIS A 253 21.32 1.86 2.73
N SER A 254 22.28 1.26 2.04
CA SER A 254 22.03 0.16 1.12
C SER A 254 21.62 -1.11 1.85
N LEU A 255 20.73 -1.87 1.24
CA LEU A 255 20.41 -3.24 1.64
C LEU A 255 20.78 -4.25 0.55
N TYR A 256 20.48 -3.94 -0.70
CA TYR A 256 20.62 -4.89 -1.80
C TYR A 256 21.41 -4.28 -2.96
N CYS A 257 22.31 -5.06 -3.54
CA CYS A 257 23.03 -4.69 -4.76
C CYS A 257 22.30 -5.16 -6.03
N THR A 258 20.98 -5.20 -5.98
CA THR A 258 20.15 -5.62 -7.11
C THR A 258 19.50 -4.43 -7.79
N GLY A 259 19.24 -4.56 -9.09
CA GLY A 259 18.40 -3.66 -9.86
C GLY A 259 17.35 -4.46 -10.62
N LYS A 260 16.16 -3.87 -10.85
CA LYS A 260 15.06 -4.51 -11.56
C LYS A 260 14.71 -3.72 -12.82
N LEU A 261 14.68 -4.38 -13.98
CA LEU A 261 14.39 -3.73 -15.25
C LEU A 261 13.36 -4.55 -16.05
N GLU A 262 12.42 -3.87 -16.70
CA GLU A 262 11.55 -4.52 -17.68
C GLU A 262 12.39 -5.10 -18.81
N TRP A 263 12.12 -6.33 -19.23
CA TRP A 263 12.86 -6.99 -20.31
C TRP A 263 12.85 -6.16 -21.61
N SER A 264 11.76 -5.47 -21.90
CA SER A 264 11.66 -4.56 -23.04
C SER A 264 12.61 -3.36 -22.99
N GLN A 265 13.12 -3.01 -21.82
CA GLN A 265 14.05 -1.89 -21.63
C GLN A 265 15.53 -2.33 -21.65
N MET A 266 15.82 -3.62 -21.58
CA MET A 266 17.21 -4.13 -21.52
C MET A 266 18.07 -3.66 -22.70
N ALA A 267 17.51 -3.55 -23.90
CA ALA A 267 18.23 -3.07 -25.08
C ALA A 267 18.77 -1.63 -24.93
N ARG A 268 18.20 -0.82 -24.04
CA ARG A 268 18.65 0.56 -23.76
C ARG A 268 19.87 0.60 -22.85
N PHE A 269 20.22 -0.52 -22.21
CA PHE A 269 21.30 -0.63 -21.22
C PHE A 269 22.23 -1.81 -21.56
N PRO A 270 23.04 -1.74 -22.62
CA PRO A 270 23.87 -2.86 -23.06
C PRO A 270 24.85 -3.37 -22.00
N ARG A 271 25.33 -2.49 -21.10
CA ARG A 271 26.26 -2.86 -20.01
C ARG A 271 25.64 -3.81 -18.99
N PHE A 272 24.33 -3.90 -18.89
CA PHE A 272 23.64 -4.77 -17.95
C PHE A 272 23.19 -6.11 -18.56
N ALA A 273 23.29 -6.28 -19.87
CA ALA A 273 22.74 -7.45 -20.57
C ALA A 273 23.25 -8.81 -20.03
N GLY A 274 24.52 -8.85 -19.57
CA GLY A 274 25.12 -10.07 -18.99
C GLY A 274 24.89 -10.27 -17.49
N LEU A 275 24.18 -9.36 -16.81
CA LEU A 275 23.97 -9.40 -15.35
C LEU A 275 22.60 -9.93 -14.95
N ALA A 276 21.71 -10.18 -15.93
CA ALA A 276 20.40 -10.75 -15.65
C ALA A 276 20.54 -12.23 -15.24
N THR A 277 20.00 -12.58 -14.08
CA THR A 277 20.11 -13.94 -13.53
C THR A 277 18.88 -14.80 -13.77
N ASN A 278 17.74 -14.19 -14.09
CA ASN A 278 16.52 -14.89 -14.48
C ASN A 278 16.34 -14.86 -16.00
N SER A 279 15.98 -15.98 -16.61
CA SER A 279 15.53 -16.02 -18.00
C SER A 279 14.13 -15.41 -18.09
N GLY A 280 13.81 -14.70 -19.18
CA GLY A 280 12.49 -14.10 -19.39
C GLY A 280 11.39 -15.09 -19.08
N GLY A 281 10.71 -14.83 -17.99
CA GLY A 281 9.57 -15.61 -17.47
C GLY A 281 8.26 -15.25 -18.19
N PRO A 282 7.12 -15.64 -17.63
CA PRO A 282 5.79 -15.24 -18.11
C PRO A 282 5.68 -13.72 -18.28
N GLN A 283 4.80 -13.26 -19.15
CA GLN A 283 4.59 -11.82 -19.36
C GLN A 283 4.37 -11.07 -18.04
N GLY A 284 5.27 -10.13 -17.73
CA GLY A 284 5.22 -9.29 -16.52
C GLY A 284 6.40 -9.45 -15.56
N ASP A 285 7.23 -10.48 -15.72
CA ASP A 285 8.46 -10.61 -14.94
C ASP A 285 9.51 -9.60 -15.40
N LYS A 286 10.28 -9.07 -14.41
CA LYS A 286 11.40 -8.17 -14.66
C LYS A 286 12.71 -8.94 -14.67
N ALA A 287 13.69 -8.45 -15.42
CA ALA A 287 15.07 -8.86 -15.29
C ALA A 287 15.59 -8.44 -13.91
N VAL A 288 16.21 -9.35 -13.18
CA VAL A 288 16.94 -9.08 -11.93
C VAL A 288 18.43 -9.03 -12.25
N LEU A 289 19.04 -7.91 -11.94
CA LEU A 289 20.43 -7.60 -12.18
C LEU A 289 21.18 -7.62 -10.85
N TYR A 290 22.19 -8.49 -10.72
CA TYR A 290 23.11 -8.42 -9.58
C TYR A 290 24.30 -7.53 -9.94
N LEU A 291 24.38 -6.35 -9.35
CA LEU A 291 25.33 -5.30 -9.70
C LEU A 291 26.72 -5.51 -9.09
N HIS A 292 26.80 -6.27 -7.98
CA HIS A 292 28.08 -6.67 -7.39
C HIS A 292 28.54 -8.02 -7.99
N PRO A 293 29.82 -8.21 -8.37
CA PRO A 293 30.95 -7.27 -8.22
C PRO A 293 31.15 -6.31 -9.40
N ALA A 294 30.35 -6.43 -10.49
CA ALA A 294 30.59 -5.72 -11.76
C ALA A 294 30.65 -4.19 -11.61
N PHE A 295 29.89 -3.63 -10.70
CA PHE A 295 29.83 -2.18 -10.40
C PHE A 295 30.33 -1.84 -9.00
N ALA A 296 31.15 -2.67 -8.38
CA ALA A 296 31.61 -2.49 -6.99
C ALA A 296 32.15 -1.08 -6.68
N GLY A 297 32.81 -0.42 -7.63
CA GLY A 297 33.34 0.93 -7.48
C GLY A 297 32.28 2.04 -7.43
N GLN A 298 31.04 1.74 -7.83
CA GLN A 298 29.93 2.70 -7.82
C GLN A 298 28.86 2.36 -6.77
N LEU A 299 28.90 1.13 -6.23
CA LEU A 299 28.01 0.73 -5.15
C LEU A 299 28.49 1.37 -3.83
N VAL A 300 27.61 2.12 -3.18
CA VAL A 300 27.92 2.78 -1.91
C VAL A 300 27.04 2.24 -0.79
N ARG A 301 27.58 2.18 0.44
CA ARG A 301 26.86 1.68 1.61
C ARG A 301 25.93 2.72 2.22
N SER A 302 26.22 4.02 2.05
CA SER A 302 25.37 5.10 2.57
C SER A 302 25.52 6.38 1.77
N LEU A 303 24.46 7.22 1.79
CA LEU A 303 24.43 8.58 1.25
C LEU A 303 23.75 9.53 2.24
N SER A 304 24.18 10.80 2.25
CA SER A 304 23.45 11.88 2.91
C SER A 304 22.41 12.45 1.96
N LEU A 305 21.14 12.47 2.37
CA LEU A 305 20.07 12.94 1.49
C LEU A 305 20.02 14.47 1.39
N LYS A 306 19.92 14.98 0.16
CA LYS A 306 19.68 16.40 -0.15
C LYS A 306 18.24 16.68 -0.55
N ALA A 307 17.56 15.72 -1.18
CA ALA A 307 16.17 15.89 -1.66
C ALA A 307 15.45 14.53 -1.80
N ILE A 308 14.13 14.62 -1.85
CA ILE A 308 13.26 13.49 -2.20
C ILE A 308 12.62 13.78 -3.56
N LEU A 309 12.71 12.82 -4.47
CA LEU A 309 12.20 12.92 -5.84
C LEU A 309 11.04 11.95 -6.06
N THR A 310 10.01 12.43 -6.75
CA THR A 310 8.95 11.57 -7.28
C THR A 310 8.99 11.63 -8.81
N PRO A 311 9.25 10.51 -9.49
CA PRO A 311 9.32 10.52 -10.95
C PRO A 311 7.92 10.68 -11.58
N GLY A 312 7.86 11.39 -12.71
CA GLY A 312 6.67 11.52 -13.53
C GLY A 312 7.07 11.55 -15.01
N ILE A 313 6.46 10.70 -15.82
CA ILE A 313 6.76 10.63 -17.27
C ILE A 313 6.10 11.82 -17.98
N VAL A 314 6.87 12.51 -18.82
CA VAL A 314 6.40 13.65 -19.63
C VAL A 314 6.64 13.39 -21.12
N ASP A 315 5.77 13.97 -21.95
CA ASP A 315 5.86 13.84 -23.42
C ASP A 315 6.77 14.94 -24.02
N ARG A 316 8.06 14.85 -23.67
CA ARG A 316 9.13 15.69 -24.24
C ARG A 316 10.48 14.97 -24.09
N PRO A 317 11.50 15.30 -24.91
CA PRO A 317 12.82 14.67 -24.81
C PRO A 317 13.53 14.98 -23.49
N ALA A 318 13.56 16.24 -23.07
CA ALA A 318 14.32 16.71 -21.92
C ALA A 318 13.64 16.31 -20.59
N SER A 319 14.45 15.88 -19.63
CA SER A 319 14.05 15.74 -18.22
C SER A 319 14.14 17.09 -17.51
N GLY A 320 13.47 17.21 -16.36
CA GLY A 320 13.44 18.47 -15.59
C GLY A 320 12.98 18.26 -14.16
N LEU A 321 12.94 19.35 -13.40
CA LEU A 321 12.51 19.35 -12.01
C LEU A 321 11.38 20.39 -11.84
N ARG A 322 10.38 20.04 -11.04
CA ARG A 322 9.36 20.99 -10.63
C ARG A 322 9.00 20.82 -9.15
N PRO A 323 8.48 21.87 -8.51
CA PRO A 323 7.93 21.73 -7.15
C PRO A 323 6.84 20.67 -7.09
N ILE A 324 6.76 19.98 -5.94
CA ILE A 324 5.68 19.05 -5.61
C ILE A 324 5.15 19.38 -4.22
N SER A 325 3.84 19.27 -4.02
CA SER A 325 3.26 19.48 -2.71
C SER A 325 3.66 18.37 -1.72
N ARG A 326 3.84 18.74 -0.47
CA ARG A 326 4.20 17.82 0.60
C ARG A 326 3.25 16.62 0.70
N PRO A 327 1.91 16.77 0.65
CA PRO A 327 0.99 15.63 0.71
C PRO A 327 1.16 14.63 -0.45
N VAL A 328 1.46 15.12 -1.65
CA VAL A 328 1.75 14.25 -2.81
C VAL A 328 3.00 13.41 -2.56
N LEU A 329 4.02 14.02 -1.96
CA LEU A 329 5.28 13.35 -1.66
C LEU A 329 5.12 12.32 -0.52
N GLU A 330 4.40 12.68 0.56
CA GLU A 330 4.07 11.78 1.66
C GLU A 330 3.30 10.54 1.16
N ARG A 331 2.32 10.75 0.28
CA ARG A 331 1.60 9.67 -0.39
C ARG A 331 2.55 8.79 -1.22
N ALA A 332 3.41 9.40 -2.04
CA ALA A 332 4.32 8.67 -2.91
C ALA A 332 5.31 7.79 -2.13
N ALA A 333 5.80 8.26 -0.99
CA ALA A 333 6.71 7.51 -0.12
C ALA A 333 5.97 6.52 0.80
N GLY A 334 4.83 6.95 1.36
CA GLY A 334 4.10 6.19 2.38
C GLY A 334 3.30 5.03 1.80
N PHE A 335 2.50 5.26 0.76
CA PHE A 335 1.58 4.25 0.26
C PHE A 335 2.28 2.95 -0.16
N THR A 336 3.34 3.05 -0.96
CA THR A 336 4.07 1.86 -1.43
C THR A 336 4.82 1.16 -0.29
N THR A 337 5.36 1.91 0.68
CA THR A 337 5.99 1.34 1.87
C THR A 337 4.98 0.59 2.72
N MET A 338 3.83 1.21 3.00
CA MET A 338 2.74 0.62 3.78
C MET A 338 2.14 -0.64 3.14
N THR A 339 2.05 -0.69 1.82
CA THR A 339 1.43 -1.82 1.11
C THR A 339 2.34 -3.03 0.97
N LEU A 340 3.65 -2.88 1.12
CA LEU A 340 4.64 -3.93 0.85
C LEU A 340 5.30 -4.52 2.10
N LEU A 341 5.25 -3.82 3.25
CA LEU A 341 5.96 -4.25 4.46
C LEU A 341 4.96 -4.71 5.54
N PRO A 342 4.99 -5.99 5.95
CA PRO A 342 4.18 -6.49 7.05
C PRO A 342 4.46 -5.74 8.35
N HIS A 343 3.42 -5.47 9.13
CA HIS A 343 3.44 -4.65 10.35
C HIS A 343 3.84 -3.19 10.16
N ALA A 344 3.97 -2.69 8.92
CA ALA A 344 4.01 -1.25 8.69
C ALA A 344 2.70 -0.61 9.18
N GLY A 345 2.81 0.44 9.99
CA GLY A 345 1.67 0.99 10.72
C GLY A 345 1.71 2.51 10.85
N SER A 346 0.98 3.04 11.84
CA SER A 346 0.93 4.48 12.13
C SER A 346 2.31 5.07 12.42
N HIS A 347 3.19 4.31 13.06
CA HIS A 347 4.59 4.70 13.31
C HIS A 347 5.38 4.87 12.01
N THR A 348 5.15 3.99 11.02
CA THR A 348 5.76 4.09 9.68
C THR A 348 5.30 5.36 8.97
N MET A 349 3.97 5.65 8.99
CA MET A 349 3.45 6.88 8.41
C MET A 349 4.02 8.13 9.10
N ALA A 350 4.04 8.16 10.43
CA ALA A 350 4.63 9.25 11.19
C ALA A 350 6.14 9.44 10.90
N PHE A 351 6.86 8.36 10.61
CA PHE A 351 8.24 8.44 10.16
C PHE A 351 8.34 9.11 8.78
N ILE A 352 7.52 8.67 7.82
CA ILE A 352 7.49 9.24 6.46
C ILE A 352 7.13 10.72 6.48
N GLU A 353 6.14 11.13 7.28
CA GLU A 353 5.75 12.53 7.46
C GLU A 353 6.93 13.39 7.95
N ARG A 354 7.68 12.91 8.95
CA ARG A 354 8.88 13.59 9.44
C ARG A 354 10.00 13.63 8.39
N LEU A 355 10.22 12.54 7.67
CA LEU A 355 11.19 12.47 6.59
C LEU A 355 10.90 13.52 5.51
N VAL A 356 9.67 13.55 5.02
CA VAL A 356 9.23 14.50 3.98
C VAL A 356 9.27 15.94 4.48
N ALA A 357 9.00 16.17 5.77
CA ALA A 357 9.13 17.51 6.38
C ALA A 357 10.57 18.02 6.47
N SER A 358 11.55 17.10 6.53
CA SER A 358 12.95 17.45 6.76
C SER A 358 13.76 17.74 5.49
N LEU A 359 13.22 17.40 4.30
CA LEU A 359 13.94 17.48 3.03
C LEU A 359 13.12 18.18 1.94
N PRO A 360 13.78 18.92 1.02
CA PRO A 360 13.14 19.43 -0.18
C PRO A 360 12.53 18.30 -1.03
N GLY A 361 11.27 18.47 -1.47
CA GLY A 361 10.58 17.55 -2.34
C GLY A 361 10.39 18.10 -3.74
N LEU A 362 10.73 17.32 -4.76
CA LEU A 362 10.60 17.72 -6.16
C LEU A 362 10.01 16.59 -7.01
N GLN A 363 9.26 16.94 -8.05
CA GLN A 363 8.93 16.00 -9.10
C GLN A 363 10.07 15.97 -10.12
N LEU A 364 10.60 14.77 -10.38
CA LEU A 364 11.52 14.50 -11.48
C LEU A 364 10.69 14.19 -12.74
N GLU A 365 10.59 15.12 -13.65
CA GLU A 365 9.95 14.94 -14.95
C GLU A 365 10.88 14.14 -15.87
N LEU A 366 10.49 12.89 -16.16
CA LEU A 366 11.26 11.99 -17.00
C LEU A 366 10.87 12.17 -18.46
N GLY A 367 11.77 12.76 -19.24
CA GLY A 367 11.66 12.86 -20.69
C GLY A 367 11.98 11.53 -21.39
N SER A 368 11.80 11.48 -22.71
CA SER A 368 12.10 10.28 -23.51
C SER A 368 13.62 10.03 -23.69
N ASP A 369 14.46 11.06 -23.49
CA ASP A 369 15.92 10.93 -23.49
C ASP A 369 16.44 10.48 -22.12
N ILE A 370 16.74 9.18 -22.00
CA ILE A 370 17.28 8.62 -20.75
C ILE A 370 18.64 9.24 -20.38
N ALA A 371 19.46 9.64 -21.35
CA ALA A 371 20.77 10.20 -21.08
C ALA A 371 20.71 11.58 -20.41
N ALA A 372 19.59 12.27 -20.52
CA ALA A 372 19.36 13.55 -19.83
C ALA A 372 19.10 13.38 -18.32
N ILE A 373 18.62 12.23 -17.87
CA ILE A 373 18.26 11.99 -16.45
C ILE A 373 19.46 12.14 -15.50
N PRO A 374 20.61 11.49 -15.73
CA PRO A 374 21.78 11.62 -14.85
C PRO A 374 22.31 13.06 -14.77
N ALA A 375 22.26 13.81 -15.89
CA ALA A 375 22.68 15.21 -15.91
C ALA A 375 21.78 16.07 -15.01
N THR A 376 20.46 15.93 -15.12
CA THR A 376 19.49 16.65 -14.27
C THR A 376 19.71 16.37 -12.79
N ILE A 377 20.00 15.12 -12.43
CA ILE A 377 20.23 14.74 -11.01
C ILE A 377 21.59 15.25 -10.52
N ARG A 378 22.62 15.21 -11.34
CA ARG A 378 23.93 15.77 -11.00
C ARG A 378 23.84 17.28 -10.74
N GLU A 379 23.19 18.02 -11.64
CA GLU A 379 22.93 19.45 -11.48
C GLU A 379 22.17 19.75 -10.17
N LEU A 380 21.13 18.95 -9.86
CA LEU A 380 20.40 19.09 -8.60
C LEU A 380 21.32 18.91 -7.38
N LEU A 381 22.20 17.90 -7.40
CA LEU A 381 23.10 17.62 -6.28
C LEU A 381 24.19 18.71 -6.09
N GLU A 382 24.53 19.46 -7.15
CA GLU A 382 25.45 20.60 -7.07
C GLU A 382 24.82 21.84 -6.42
N HIS A 383 23.48 21.92 -6.36
CA HIS A 383 22.81 23.06 -5.75
C HIS A 383 22.98 23.08 -4.22
N PRO A 384 23.19 24.28 -3.64
CA PRO A 384 23.18 24.44 -2.18
C PRO A 384 21.76 24.22 -1.61
N PRO A 385 21.62 23.85 -0.33
CA PRO A 385 20.31 23.58 0.31
C PRO A 385 19.30 24.71 0.18
N SER A 386 19.75 25.97 0.20
CA SER A 386 18.89 27.15 0.04
C SER A 386 18.24 27.21 -1.36
N THR A 387 18.97 26.84 -2.39
CA THR A 387 18.46 26.79 -3.78
C THR A 387 17.46 25.64 -3.92
N LEU A 388 17.76 24.46 -3.38
CA LEU A 388 16.85 23.32 -3.37
C LEU A 388 15.55 23.63 -2.64
N ALA A 389 15.63 24.31 -1.49
CA ALA A 389 14.45 24.74 -0.74
C ALA A 389 13.61 25.77 -1.53
N ALA A 390 14.27 26.63 -2.31
CA ALA A 390 13.58 27.59 -3.19
C ALA A 390 12.90 26.88 -4.37
N LEU A 391 13.59 25.93 -5.02
CA LEU A 391 13.05 25.11 -6.11
C LEU A 391 11.86 24.25 -5.66
N ALA A 392 11.87 23.77 -4.42
CA ALA A 392 10.80 22.94 -3.87
C ALA A 392 9.57 23.73 -3.41
N ARG A 393 9.61 25.07 -3.42
CA ARG A 393 8.44 25.87 -3.06
C ARG A 393 7.39 25.78 -4.18
N PRO A 394 6.17 25.28 -3.90
CA PRO A 394 5.09 25.40 -4.86
C PRO A 394 4.90 26.87 -5.25
N ALA A 395 4.60 27.16 -6.51
CA ALA A 395 4.11 28.47 -6.90
C ALA A 395 2.95 28.85 -5.97
N ALA A 396 2.90 30.12 -5.52
CA ALA A 396 1.86 30.60 -4.60
C ALA A 396 0.51 30.02 -5.02
N GLU A 397 -0.15 29.33 -4.09
CA GLU A 397 -1.42 28.64 -4.35
C GLU A 397 -2.38 29.63 -5.03
N ALA A 398 -3.06 29.18 -6.09
CA ALA A 398 -4.12 29.91 -6.72
C ALA A 398 -5.07 30.45 -5.66
N SER A 399 -5.52 31.70 -5.85
CA SER A 399 -6.39 32.42 -4.90
C SER A 399 -7.41 31.51 -4.23
N THR A 400 -7.53 31.57 -2.92
CA THR A 400 -8.52 30.81 -2.15
C THR A 400 -9.96 31.05 -2.61
N ALA A 401 -10.20 32.11 -3.40
CA ALA A 401 -11.51 32.49 -3.93
C ALA A 401 -12.04 31.58 -5.04
N ASP A 402 -11.19 30.80 -5.71
CA ASP A 402 -11.56 29.95 -6.85
C ASP A 402 -11.65 28.43 -6.51
N ARG A 403 -11.53 28.07 -5.24
CA ARG A 403 -11.62 26.64 -4.87
C ARG A 403 -13.08 26.20 -4.75
N PRO A 404 -13.47 25.06 -5.38
CA PRO A 404 -14.85 24.57 -5.32
C PRO A 404 -15.26 24.20 -3.91
N LEU A 405 -16.50 24.52 -3.52
CA LEU A 405 -17.04 24.18 -2.20
C LEU A 405 -17.22 22.65 -2.09
N VAL A 406 -16.72 22.09 -1.00
CA VAL A 406 -16.93 20.68 -0.61
C VAL A 406 -17.88 20.62 0.57
N SER A 407 -18.97 19.85 0.45
CA SER A 407 -19.88 19.51 1.54
C SER A 407 -19.49 18.16 2.12
N VAL A 408 -19.08 18.14 3.40
CA VAL A 408 -18.78 16.91 4.14
C VAL A 408 -19.97 16.55 4.99
N ILE A 409 -20.57 15.37 4.73
CA ILE A 409 -21.75 14.87 5.42
C ILE A 409 -21.32 13.84 6.45
N VAL A 410 -21.65 14.08 7.72
CA VAL A 410 -21.34 13.20 8.86
C VAL A 410 -22.67 12.68 9.43
N PRO A 411 -23.09 11.45 9.08
CA PRO A 411 -24.21 10.82 9.74
C PRO A 411 -23.81 10.41 11.16
N VAL A 412 -24.66 10.60 12.14
CA VAL A 412 -24.38 10.22 13.53
C VAL A 412 -25.61 9.63 14.19
N ARG A 413 -25.42 8.52 14.92
CA ARG A 413 -26.35 7.94 15.86
C ARG A 413 -25.57 7.36 17.04
N ASP A 414 -25.86 7.86 18.26
CA ASP A 414 -25.18 7.47 19.50
C ASP A 414 -23.64 7.52 19.40
N GLY A 415 -23.11 8.55 18.73
CA GLY A 415 -21.68 8.73 18.39
C GLY A 415 -21.04 9.95 19.07
N ALA A 416 -21.57 10.45 20.19
CA ALA A 416 -21.06 11.64 20.87
C ALA A 416 -19.57 11.57 21.23
N SER A 417 -19.06 10.37 21.56
CA SER A 417 -17.66 10.16 21.92
C SER A 417 -16.70 10.23 20.71
N PHE A 418 -17.19 9.97 19.51
CA PHE A 418 -16.41 9.96 18.28
C PHE A 418 -16.47 11.27 17.51
N LEU A 419 -17.61 11.97 17.57
CA LEU A 419 -17.88 13.18 16.77
C LEU A 419 -16.78 14.26 16.86
N PRO A 420 -16.19 14.58 18.03
CA PRO A 420 -15.13 15.58 18.09
C PRO A 420 -13.88 15.21 17.28
N GLN A 421 -13.51 13.92 17.28
CA GLN A 421 -12.34 13.43 16.54
C GLN A 421 -12.60 13.41 15.03
N ALA A 422 -13.79 12.97 14.60
CA ALA A 422 -14.19 13.00 13.20
C ALA A 422 -14.15 14.43 12.65
N VAL A 423 -14.78 15.39 13.36
CA VAL A 423 -14.77 16.81 12.97
C VAL A 423 -13.35 17.38 12.96
N ALA A 424 -12.52 17.06 13.95
CA ALA A 424 -11.13 17.50 13.98
C ALA A 424 -10.34 16.98 12.77
N SER A 425 -10.56 15.73 12.33
CA SER A 425 -9.92 15.18 11.14
C SER A 425 -10.36 15.87 9.84
N ILE A 426 -11.63 16.32 9.77
CA ILE A 426 -12.13 17.12 8.64
C ILE A 426 -11.49 18.52 8.64
N GLN A 427 -11.41 19.16 9.80
CA GLN A 427 -10.81 20.51 9.93
C GLN A 427 -9.30 20.50 9.64
N ALA A 428 -8.62 19.41 10.01
CA ALA A 428 -7.19 19.22 9.72
C ALA A 428 -6.88 19.13 8.22
N GLN A 429 -7.89 19.02 7.33
CA GLN A 429 -7.70 19.06 5.89
C GLN A 429 -7.22 20.40 5.35
N ASN A 430 -7.32 21.48 6.16
CA ASN A 430 -6.90 22.83 5.77
C ASN A 430 -7.46 23.30 4.41
N TYR A 431 -8.63 22.77 4.02
CA TYR A 431 -9.28 23.12 2.76
C TYR A 431 -10.19 24.34 2.96
N PRO A 432 -9.98 25.47 2.26
CA PRO A 432 -10.62 26.74 2.62
C PRO A 432 -12.11 26.82 2.28
N ALA A 433 -12.58 26.07 1.28
CA ALA A 433 -13.97 26.08 0.82
C ALA A 433 -14.70 24.80 1.29
N LEU A 434 -14.97 24.71 2.59
CA LEU A 434 -15.51 23.54 3.27
C LEU A 434 -16.76 23.87 4.08
N GLU A 435 -17.82 23.07 3.95
CA GLU A 435 -18.93 23.04 4.89
C GLU A 435 -19.07 21.64 5.51
N ILE A 436 -19.39 21.58 6.80
CA ILE A 436 -19.60 20.33 7.54
C ILE A 436 -21.08 20.25 7.93
N ILE A 437 -21.72 19.16 7.54
CA ILE A 437 -23.14 18.88 7.77
C ILE A 437 -23.24 17.64 8.65
N VAL A 438 -23.61 17.80 9.90
CA VAL A 438 -23.85 16.70 10.84
C VAL A 438 -25.33 16.38 10.83
N VAL A 439 -25.69 15.13 10.52
CA VAL A 439 -27.07 14.64 10.52
C VAL A 439 -27.24 13.58 11.62
N ASP A 440 -27.94 13.97 12.68
CA ASP A 440 -28.25 13.13 13.83
C ASP A 440 -29.52 12.30 13.57
N ASP A 441 -29.35 10.98 13.44
CA ASP A 441 -30.42 10.02 13.21
C ASP A 441 -31.08 9.55 14.53
N GLY A 442 -31.44 10.50 15.36
CA GLY A 442 -32.19 10.26 16.60
C GLY A 442 -31.34 9.70 17.73
N SER A 443 -30.11 10.22 17.92
CA SER A 443 -29.24 9.83 19.03
C SER A 443 -29.90 9.97 20.39
N THR A 444 -29.57 9.07 21.29
CA THR A 444 -30.04 9.04 22.70
C THR A 444 -28.93 9.37 23.69
N ASP A 445 -27.68 9.45 23.20
CA ASP A 445 -26.50 9.86 23.97
C ASP A 445 -26.34 11.40 24.07
N ASP A 446 -25.28 11.86 24.75
CA ASP A 446 -24.98 13.28 24.96
C ASP A 446 -24.44 14.02 23.75
N ILE A 447 -24.98 13.75 22.54
CA ILE A 447 -24.56 14.37 21.27
C ILE A 447 -24.61 15.92 21.36
N GLN A 448 -25.56 16.49 22.12
CA GLN A 448 -25.69 17.94 22.31
C GLN A 448 -24.50 18.54 23.07
N ASP A 449 -23.93 17.81 24.03
CA ASP A 449 -22.72 18.24 24.74
C ASP A 449 -21.50 18.19 23.81
N ALA A 450 -21.37 17.14 23.01
CA ALA A 450 -20.32 17.05 21.99
C ALA A 450 -20.41 18.22 21.00
N LEU A 451 -21.60 18.55 20.50
CA LEU A 451 -21.83 19.67 19.58
C LEU A 451 -21.46 21.03 20.16
N ARG A 452 -21.73 21.27 21.46
CA ARG A 452 -21.35 22.55 22.13
C ARG A 452 -19.84 22.80 22.15
N ARG A 453 -19.03 21.74 22.04
CA ARG A 453 -17.55 21.80 22.00
C ARG A 453 -17.00 22.02 20.61
N LEU A 454 -17.86 21.96 19.59
CA LEU A 454 -17.48 22.10 18.19
C LEU A 454 -17.67 23.53 17.69
N PRO A 455 -17.00 23.94 16.60
CA PRO A 455 -17.16 25.25 15.99
C PRO A 455 -18.61 25.52 15.55
N ALA A 456 -19.08 26.75 15.76
CA ALA A 456 -20.44 27.20 15.39
C ALA A 456 -20.72 27.16 13.86
N THR A 457 -19.70 26.94 13.05
CA THR A 457 -19.81 26.83 11.58
C THR A 457 -20.39 25.50 11.10
N ILE A 458 -20.56 24.52 12.01
CA ILE A 458 -21.13 23.22 11.67
C ILE A 458 -22.65 23.34 11.53
N ARG A 459 -23.17 22.85 10.42
CA ARG A 459 -24.61 22.75 10.18
C ARG A 459 -25.12 21.44 10.76
N TYR A 460 -26.00 21.52 11.75
CA TYR A 460 -26.55 20.35 12.44
C TYR A 460 -28.04 20.20 12.13
N PHE A 461 -28.41 18.95 11.79
CA PHE A 461 -29.79 18.54 11.55
C PHE A 461 -30.10 17.27 12.34
N ARG A 462 -31.28 17.25 13.03
CA ARG A 462 -31.77 16.05 13.70
C ARG A 462 -32.99 15.50 12.98
N GLN A 463 -33.11 14.21 12.93
CA GLN A 463 -34.26 13.50 12.40
C GLN A 463 -34.69 12.34 13.32
N GLU A 464 -35.90 11.80 13.08
CA GLU A 464 -36.30 10.55 13.69
C GLU A 464 -35.46 9.40 13.16
N PRO A 465 -35.17 8.37 13.99
CA PRO A 465 -34.35 7.22 13.59
C PRO A 465 -34.84 6.58 12.30
N SER A 466 -34.08 6.71 11.24
CA SER A 466 -34.45 6.25 9.88
C SER A 466 -33.31 5.51 9.18
N GLY A 467 -32.15 5.35 9.83
CA GLY A 467 -30.99 4.63 9.34
C GLY A 467 -29.94 5.50 8.63
N PRO A 468 -28.74 4.92 8.40
CA PRO A 468 -27.59 5.67 7.89
C PRO A 468 -27.81 6.22 6.48
N SER A 469 -28.50 5.48 5.60
CA SER A 469 -28.85 5.92 4.25
C SER A 469 -29.74 7.16 4.29
N ALA A 470 -30.76 7.17 5.14
CA ALA A 470 -31.67 8.32 5.30
C ALA A 470 -30.95 9.56 5.83
N ALA A 471 -30.04 9.38 6.80
CA ALA A 471 -29.22 10.46 7.33
C ALA A 471 -28.29 11.05 6.27
N ARG A 472 -27.60 10.22 5.49
CA ARG A 472 -26.73 10.68 4.39
C ARG A 472 -27.54 11.35 3.28
N ASN A 473 -28.70 10.80 2.92
CA ASN A 473 -29.60 11.41 1.94
C ASN A 473 -30.14 12.77 2.39
N ARG A 474 -30.42 12.94 3.68
CA ARG A 474 -30.75 14.25 4.20
C ARG A 474 -29.58 15.22 4.07
N GLY A 475 -28.38 14.80 4.43
CA GLY A 475 -27.17 15.58 4.25
C GLY A 475 -26.97 16.01 2.78
N LEU A 476 -27.21 15.11 1.82
CA LEU A 476 -27.16 15.40 0.38
C LEU A 476 -28.14 16.50 -0.04
N ARG A 477 -29.37 16.50 0.49
CA ARG A 477 -30.36 17.53 0.20
C ARG A 477 -29.98 18.90 0.78
N GLU A 478 -29.29 18.92 1.92
CA GLU A 478 -28.83 20.13 2.61
C GLU A 478 -27.49 20.66 2.07
N ALA A 479 -26.72 19.83 1.38
CA ALA A 479 -25.41 20.16 0.86
C ALA A 479 -25.47 21.26 -0.22
N ARG A 480 -24.48 22.16 -0.23
CA ARG A 480 -24.35 23.28 -1.17
C ARG A 480 -23.12 23.17 -2.08
N GLY A 481 -22.16 22.30 -1.71
CA GLY A 481 -20.90 22.15 -2.40
C GLY A 481 -21.05 21.59 -3.82
N GLU A 482 -20.12 21.93 -4.69
CA GLU A 482 -19.95 21.30 -5.99
C GLU A 482 -19.54 19.83 -5.83
N PHE A 483 -18.74 19.59 -4.80
CA PHE A 483 -18.31 18.24 -4.42
C PHE A 483 -18.96 17.81 -3.11
N ILE A 484 -19.20 16.51 -3.02
CA ILE A 484 -19.75 15.84 -1.85
C ILE A 484 -18.70 14.86 -1.31
N ALA A 485 -18.59 14.78 0.00
CA ALA A 485 -17.83 13.77 0.71
C ALA A 485 -18.62 13.27 1.92
N PHE A 486 -18.38 12.05 2.34
CA PHE A 486 -18.94 11.45 3.55
C PHE A 486 -17.83 11.13 4.54
N LEU A 487 -18.15 11.19 5.84
CA LEU A 487 -17.31 10.61 6.88
C LEU A 487 -18.21 10.05 7.96
N ASP A 488 -18.12 8.75 8.22
CA ASP A 488 -18.83 8.14 9.33
C ASP A 488 -18.25 8.65 10.64
N VAL A 489 -19.11 8.87 11.64
CA VAL A 489 -18.73 9.56 12.89
C VAL A 489 -17.61 8.83 13.64
N ASP A 490 -17.51 7.51 13.47
CA ASP A 490 -16.51 6.65 14.09
C ASP A 490 -15.21 6.51 13.28
N ASP A 491 -15.13 7.09 12.07
CA ASP A 491 -13.96 7.05 11.19
C ASP A 491 -13.15 8.37 11.19
N LEU A 492 -11.98 8.35 10.54
CA LEU A 492 -11.09 9.51 10.44
C LEU A 492 -10.55 9.66 9.01
N TRP A 493 -10.23 10.89 8.63
CA TRP A 493 -9.46 11.16 7.41
C TRP A 493 -7.97 11.36 7.70
N PRO A 494 -7.07 10.86 6.83
CA PRO A 494 -5.68 11.28 6.81
C PRO A 494 -5.55 12.80 6.57
N SER A 495 -4.45 13.40 6.99
CA SER A 495 -4.15 14.80 6.69
C SER A 495 -4.10 15.06 5.19
N ASP A 496 -4.50 16.27 4.76
CA ASP A 496 -4.43 16.76 3.37
C ASP A 496 -5.12 15.87 2.30
N ASN A 497 -5.92 14.89 2.73
CA ASN A 497 -6.63 13.98 1.82
C ASN A 497 -7.57 14.73 0.87
N LEU A 498 -8.32 15.71 1.39
CA LEU A 498 -9.35 16.43 0.64
C LEU A 498 -8.74 17.26 -0.51
N SER A 499 -7.66 17.98 -0.26
CA SER A 499 -6.97 18.77 -1.29
C SER A 499 -6.49 17.90 -2.46
N LEU A 500 -5.93 16.73 -2.17
CA LEU A 500 -5.48 15.77 -3.18
C LEU A 500 -6.65 15.20 -4.01
N MET A 501 -7.77 14.90 -3.35
CA MET A 501 -8.96 14.38 -4.04
C MET A 501 -9.61 15.46 -4.92
N VAL A 502 -9.68 16.71 -4.43
CA VAL A 502 -10.20 17.84 -5.23
C VAL A 502 -9.30 18.13 -6.44
N GLU A 503 -7.96 18.12 -6.27
CA GLU A 503 -7.04 18.27 -7.38
C GLU A 503 -7.25 17.15 -8.43
N ALA A 504 -7.36 15.91 -7.98
CA ALA A 504 -7.56 14.78 -8.88
C ALA A 504 -8.87 14.84 -9.65
N ILE A 505 -10.01 15.16 -9.00
CA ILE A 505 -11.32 15.23 -9.67
C ILE A 505 -11.45 16.45 -10.57
N SER A 506 -10.84 17.59 -10.18
CA SER A 506 -10.87 18.83 -10.96
C SER A 506 -9.93 18.77 -12.18
N GLY A 507 -8.82 18.07 -12.07
CA GLY A 507 -7.83 17.92 -13.15
C GLY A 507 -8.35 17.16 -14.38
N SER A 508 -9.53 16.53 -14.30
CA SER A 508 -10.16 15.86 -15.43
C SER A 508 -11.68 16.03 -15.41
N PRO A 509 -12.25 16.82 -16.33
CA PRO A 509 -13.70 17.08 -16.36
C PRO A 509 -14.57 15.83 -16.52
N GLY A 510 -14.01 14.75 -17.02
CA GLY A 510 -14.72 13.48 -17.20
C GLY A 510 -14.76 12.58 -15.96
N ARG A 511 -14.16 12.96 -14.83
CA ARG A 511 -14.20 12.18 -13.59
C ARG A 511 -15.42 12.56 -12.76
N ASP A 512 -16.28 11.58 -12.49
CA ASP A 512 -17.47 11.77 -11.64
C ASP A 512 -17.14 11.52 -10.16
N VAL A 513 -16.25 10.55 -9.88
CA VAL A 513 -15.83 10.15 -8.53
C VAL A 513 -14.34 9.86 -8.50
N VAL A 514 -13.67 10.29 -7.45
CA VAL A 514 -12.32 9.83 -7.09
C VAL A 514 -12.36 9.13 -5.75
N GLN A 515 -11.61 8.05 -5.61
CA GLN A 515 -11.64 7.18 -4.43
C GLN A 515 -10.24 6.70 -4.08
N GLY A 516 -9.85 6.76 -2.81
CA GLY A 516 -8.62 6.15 -2.31
C GLY A 516 -8.85 4.78 -1.70
N TYR A 517 -7.88 4.31 -0.93
CA TYR A 517 -7.93 3.08 -0.15
C TYR A 517 -8.29 3.39 1.30
N ALA A 518 -8.90 2.44 1.98
CA ALA A 518 -9.11 2.50 3.42
C ALA A 518 -7.99 1.74 4.15
N GLN A 519 -7.65 2.19 5.36
CA GLN A 519 -6.79 1.49 6.31
C GLN A 519 -7.57 1.18 7.57
N ILE A 520 -7.61 -0.08 7.95
CA ILE A 520 -8.27 -0.50 9.18
C ILE A 520 -7.42 -0.10 10.38
N MET A 521 -8.08 0.45 11.39
CA MET A 521 -7.54 0.71 12.72
C MET A 521 -8.28 -0.13 13.75
N ARG A 522 -7.55 -0.84 14.60
CA ARG A 522 -8.10 -1.64 15.69
C ARG A 522 -7.67 -1.07 17.03
N GLN A 523 -8.60 -1.00 17.99
CA GLN A 523 -8.27 -0.64 19.36
C GLN A 523 -7.53 -1.80 20.03
N MET A 524 -6.31 -1.54 20.47
CA MET A 524 -5.46 -2.53 21.12
C MET A 524 -5.90 -2.72 22.57
N PRO A 525 -6.07 -3.99 23.04
CA PRO A 525 -6.60 -4.26 24.37
C PRO A 525 -5.70 -3.77 25.52
N ASP A 526 -4.40 -3.77 25.31
CA ASP A 526 -3.36 -3.41 26.29
C ASP A 526 -3.20 -1.90 26.49
N THR A 527 -3.31 -1.13 25.42
CA THR A 527 -3.09 0.33 25.43
C THR A 527 -4.36 1.15 25.27
N GLY A 528 -5.44 0.56 24.79
CA GLY A 528 -6.65 1.26 24.38
C GLY A 528 -6.46 2.18 23.16
N GLN A 529 -5.28 2.24 22.57
CA GLN A 529 -4.99 3.05 21.40
C GLN A 529 -5.37 2.32 20.11
N TYR A 530 -5.70 3.10 19.06
CA TYR A 530 -5.95 2.55 17.73
C TYR A 530 -4.64 2.38 16.98
N GLU A 531 -4.38 1.17 16.48
CA GLU A 531 -3.25 0.84 15.62
C GLU A 531 -3.71 0.33 14.27
N PHE A 532 -2.92 0.58 13.22
CA PHE A 532 -3.18 0.07 11.89
C PHE A 532 -2.97 -1.45 11.88
N ILE A 533 -3.90 -2.16 11.22
CA ILE A 533 -3.83 -3.61 11.03
C ILE A 533 -4.08 -3.95 9.57
N GLY A 534 -3.40 -5.00 9.07
CA GLY A 534 -3.50 -5.45 7.69
C GLY A 534 -3.03 -4.43 6.66
N SER A 535 -3.19 -4.76 5.39
CA SER A 535 -2.83 -3.91 4.26
C SER A 535 -4.02 -3.11 3.74
N PRO A 536 -3.86 -1.84 3.35
CA PRO A 536 -4.93 -1.07 2.71
C PRO A 536 -5.39 -1.70 1.37
N LEU A 537 -4.55 -2.52 0.71
CA LEU A 537 -4.91 -3.23 -0.52
C LEU A 537 -5.90 -4.39 -0.30
N GLU A 538 -6.09 -4.84 0.94
CA GLU A 538 -6.92 -5.97 1.32
C GLU A 538 -8.21 -5.53 2.03
N VAL A 539 -8.43 -4.24 2.14
CA VAL A 539 -9.62 -3.67 2.75
C VAL A 539 -10.72 -3.46 1.70
N PHE A 540 -11.96 -3.45 2.16
CA PHE A 540 -13.11 -3.13 1.32
C PHE A 540 -12.91 -1.83 0.53
N LEU A 541 -13.25 -1.85 -0.76
CA LEU A 541 -12.88 -0.76 -1.66
C LEU A 541 -13.97 0.31 -1.81
N ASP A 542 -15.23 -0.02 -1.52
CA ASP A 542 -16.37 0.82 -1.84
C ASP A 542 -16.90 1.63 -0.64
N TYR A 543 -16.06 1.93 0.36
CA TYR A 543 -16.44 2.84 1.46
C TYR A 543 -16.80 4.24 0.93
N LEU A 544 -17.99 4.73 1.28
CA LEU A 544 -18.44 6.08 0.92
C LEU A 544 -17.48 7.15 1.47
N GLY A 545 -16.96 6.97 2.69
CA GLY A 545 -16.05 7.89 3.37
C GLY A 545 -14.66 8.00 2.74
N GLY A 546 -14.28 7.05 1.88
CA GLY A 546 -13.01 7.04 1.16
C GLY A 546 -13.05 7.73 -0.21
N ALA A 547 -14.14 8.41 -0.56
CA ALA A 547 -14.34 8.98 -1.90
C ALA A 547 -14.79 10.44 -1.87
N LEU A 548 -14.49 11.15 -2.97
CA LEU A 548 -15.02 12.48 -3.29
C LEU A 548 -15.85 12.39 -4.57
N TYR A 549 -17.03 12.98 -4.55
CA TYR A 549 -18.04 12.86 -5.58
C TYR A 549 -18.36 14.22 -6.19
N ARG A 550 -18.53 14.31 -7.51
CA ARG A 550 -19.29 15.42 -8.07
C ARG A 550 -20.74 15.30 -7.61
N ARG A 551 -21.38 16.38 -7.23
CA ARG A 551 -22.81 16.39 -6.88
C ARG A 551 -23.66 15.75 -7.97
N SER A 552 -23.37 16.06 -9.24
CA SER A 552 -24.06 15.50 -10.41
C SER A 552 -24.00 13.97 -10.52
N ALA A 553 -23.09 13.30 -9.82
CA ALA A 553 -23.07 11.84 -9.74
C ALA A 553 -24.34 11.31 -9.07
N PHE A 554 -24.84 11.98 -8.02
CA PHE A 554 -26.09 11.61 -7.34
C PHE A 554 -27.32 11.94 -8.18
N ASP A 555 -27.26 12.95 -9.06
CA ASP A 555 -28.34 13.23 -10.01
C ASP A 555 -28.47 12.09 -11.06
N LYS A 556 -27.34 11.51 -11.47
CA LYS A 556 -27.30 10.41 -12.45
C LYS A 556 -27.68 9.04 -11.84
N VAL A 557 -27.18 8.74 -10.65
CA VAL A 557 -27.29 7.41 -10.01
C VAL A 557 -28.49 7.33 -9.08
N GLY A 558 -28.91 8.45 -8.55
CA GLY A 558 -29.89 8.56 -7.47
C GLY A 558 -29.25 8.48 -6.07
N LEU A 559 -30.08 8.70 -5.08
CA LEU A 559 -29.71 8.68 -3.67
C LEU A 559 -29.37 7.27 -3.18
N LEU A 560 -28.90 7.16 -1.95
CA LEU A 560 -28.69 5.90 -1.24
C LEU A 560 -30.02 5.19 -0.98
N ASP A 561 -30.03 3.88 -1.01
CA ASP A 561 -31.24 3.07 -0.76
C ASP A 561 -31.56 3.01 0.75
N GLU A 562 -32.59 3.73 1.19
CA GLU A 562 -32.99 3.82 2.59
C GLU A 562 -33.59 2.50 3.14
N SER A 563 -33.88 1.51 2.28
CA SER A 563 -34.34 0.19 2.71
C SER A 563 -33.20 -0.74 3.18
N LEU A 564 -31.94 -0.31 3.02
CA LEU A 564 -30.76 -1.07 3.42
C LEU A 564 -30.31 -0.67 4.81
N ALA A 565 -30.20 -1.65 5.70
CA ALA A 565 -29.62 -1.45 7.03
C ALA A 565 -28.08 -1.34 6.98
N TYR A 566 -27.43 -1.94 5.98
CA TYR A 566 -26.00 -1.92 5.67
C TYR A 566 -25.77 -2.28 4.21
N CYS A 567 -24.57 -2.10 3.66
CA CYS A 567 -24.19 -2.28 2.24
C CYS A 567 -24.80 -1.24 1.28
N GLU A 568 -25.26 -0.11 1.75
CA GLU A 568 -25.73 1.00 0.93
C GLU A 568 -24.63 1.59 0.04
N ASP A 569 -23.39 1.52 0.50
CA ASP A 569 -22.17 1.87 -0.23
C ASP A 569 -21.96 0.93 -1.44
N VAL A 570 -22.03 -0.39 -1.21
CA VAL A 570 -21.90 -1.38 -2.28
C VAL A 570 -22.98 -1.21 -3.33
N ASP A 571 -24.23 -1.01 -2.90
CA ASP A 571 -25.38 -0.78 -3.78
C ASP A 571 -25.16 0.48 -4.64
N TRP A 572 -24.78 1.60 -4.00
CA TRP A 572 -24.57 2.85 -4.73
C TRP A 572 -23.41 2.75 -5.73
N PHE A 573 -22.26 2.21 -5.34
CA PHE A 573 -21.12 2.04 -6.24
C PHE A 573 -21.41 1.05 -7.36
N TYR A 574 -22.23 0.02 -7.11
CA TYR A 574 -22.69 -0.88 -8.17
C TYR A 574 -23.54 -0.11 -9.20
N ARG A 575 -24.54 0.66 -8.75
CA ARG A 575 -25.40 1.49 -9.62
C ARG A 575 -24.57 2.55 -10.37
N ALA A 576 -23.59 3.15 -9.72
CA ALA A 576 -22.70 4.13 -10.31
C ALA A 576 -21.91 3.54 -11.50
N ARG A 577 -21.28 2.37 -11.30
CA ARG A 577 -20.57 1.67 -12.39
C ARG A 577 -21.51 1.24 -13.51
N ASP A 578 -22.68 0.74 -13.17
CA ASP A 578 -23.71 0.31 -14.13
C ASP A 578 -24.31 1.49 -14.91
N SER A 579 -24.32 2.69 -14.34
CA SER A 579 -24.72 3.94 -14.99
C SER A 579 -23.58 4.60 -15.80
N GLY A 580 -22.41 3.95 -15.88
CA GLY A 580 -21.26 4.44 -16.64
C GLY A 580 -20.56 5.66 -16.04
N LEU A 581 -20.63 5.85 -14.70
CA LEU A 581 -19.84 6.89 -14.05
C LEU A 581 -18.35 6.59 -14.15
N ALA A 582 -17.55 7.64 -14.39
CA ALA A 582 -16.10 7.58 -14.37
C ALA A 582 -15.58 7.64 -12.93
N ILE A 583 -15.22 6.48 -12.41
CA ILE A 583 -14.67 6.32 -11.05
C ILE A 583 -13.17 6.05 -11.16
N GLU A 584 -12.36 6.93 -10.62
CA GLU A 584 -10.90 6.75 -10.57
C GLU A 584 -10.43 6.38 -9.18
N ARG A 585 -9.54 5.38 -9.10
CA ARG A 585 -8.88 4.99 -7.87
C ARG A 585 -7.51 5.63 -7.75
N LEU A 586 -7.32 6.37 -6.67
CA LEU A 586 -6.06 6.99 -6.33
C LEU A 586 -5.23 6.04 -5.44
N GLU A 587 -3.94 5.92 -5.70
CA GLU A 587 -3.01 5.15 -4.86
C GLU A 587 -2.64 5.95 -3.60
N GLN A 588 -3.61 6.12 -2.72
CA GLN A 588 -3.47 6.78 -1.42
C GLN A 588 -4.45 6.18 -0.41
N ILE A 589 -4.11 6.25 0.86
CA ILE A 589 -5.07 6.02 1.94
C ILE A 589 -5.92 7.28 2.05
N SER A 590 -7.24 7.15 1.94
CA SER A 590 -8.20 8.26 2.03
C SER A 590 -9.14 8.14 3.22
N LEU A 591 -9.13 6.99 3.92
CA LEU A 591 -9.99 6.72 5.05
C LEU A 591 -9.27 5.83 6.07
N TYR A 592 -9.37 6.19 7.34
CA TYR A 592 -9.02 5.35 8.48
C TYR A 592 -10.29 4.80 9.10
N VAL A 593 -10.55 3.50 8.91
CA VAL A 593 -11.73 2.81 9.44
C VAL A 593 -11.44 2.27 10.83
N ARG A 594 -12.10 2.81 11.86
CA ARG A 594 -11.92 2.37 13.25
C ARG A 594 -12.82 1.18 13.57
N ARG A 595 -12.21 0.10 14.04
CA ARG A 595 -12.92 -1.10 14.52
C ARG A 595 -13.04 -1.09 16.03
N HIS A 596 -14.28 -1.07 16.52
CA HIS A 596 -14.64 -1.08 17.94
C HIS A 596 -15.90 -1.92 18.19
N GLN A 597 -16.29 -2.05 19.46
CA GLN A 597 -17.38 -2.97 19.84
C GLN A 597 -18.78 -2.55 19.35
N GLN A 598 -18.96 -1.29 18.97
CA GLN A 598 -20.26 -0.72 18.57
C GLN A 598 -20.44 -0.60 17.05
N ASN A 599 -19.49 -1.08 16.22
CA ASN A 599 -19.66 -1.02 14.77
C ASN A 599 -20.89 -1.83 14.32
N MET A 600 -21.73 -1.24 13.47
CA MET A 600 -23.00 -1.84 12.98
C MET A 600 -22.83 -3.19 12.27
N THR A 601 -21.73 -3.38 11.57
CA THR A 601 -21.44 -4.61 10.82
C THR A 601 -20.86 -5.72 11.68
N ARG A 602 -20.70 -5.51 12.99
CA ARG A 602 -20.19 -6.55 13.89
C ARG A 602 -21.17 -7.71 13.98
N GLY A 603 -20.65 -8.93 13.74
CA GLY A 603 -21.47 -10.15 13.76
C GLY A 603 -22.23 -10.45 12.46
N VAL A 604 -22.18 -9.55 11.46
CA VAL A 604 -22.67 -9.85 10.11
C VAL A 604 -21.72 -10.84 9.45
N THR A 605 -22.19 -12.05 9.11
CA THR A 605 -21.33 -13.05 8.49
C THR A 605 -21.04 -12.71 7.02
N GLN A 606 -19.88 -13.15 6.53
CA GLN A 606 -19.49 -13.02 5.11
C GLN A 606 -20.58 -13.55 4.15
N ARG A 607 -21.24 -14.64 4.55
CA ARG A 607 -22.31 -15.24 3.77
C ARG A 607 -23.56 -14.34 3.69
N GLU A 608 -23.93 -13.71 4.81
CA GLU A 608 -25.08 -12.77 4.85
C GLU A 608 -24.79 -11.55 4.00
N PHE A 609 -23.59 -10.97 4.13
CA PHE A 609 -23.13 -9.85 3.31
C PHE A 609 -23.17 -10.21 1.81
N ALA A 610 -22.55 -11.31 1.42
CA ALA A 610 -22.52 -11.77 0.03
C ALA A 610 -23.93 -12.05 -0.54
N LEU A 611 -24.82 -12.64 0.25
CA LEU A 611 -26.21 -12.91 -0.16
C LEU A 611 -27.00 -11.62 -0.35
N LEU A 612 -26.81 -10.62 0.50
CA LEU A 612 -27.49 -9.32 0.37
C LEU A 612 -27.05 -8.62 -0.91
N VAL A 613 -25.74 -8.53 -1.15
CA VAL A 613 -25.16 -7.94 -2.36
C VAL A 613 -25.68 -8.66 -3.62
N LEU A 614 -25.65 -9.98 -3.64
CA LEU A 614 -26.14 -10.77 -4.78
C LEU A 614 -27.64 -10.54 -5.05
N ARG A 615 -28.46 -10.51 -3.99
CA ARG A 615 -29.91 -10.23 -4.12
C ARG A 615 -30.16 -8.86 -4.76
N LYS A 616 -29.42 -7.82 -4.34
CA LYS A 616 -29.54 -6.46 -4.88
C LYS A 616 -29.09 -6.39 -6.34
N ILE A 617 -27.95 -6.98 -6.69
CA ILE A 617 -27.48 -7.06 -8.07
C ILE A 617 -28.53 -7.76 -8.97
N MET A 618 -29.11 -8.85 -8.50
CA MET A 618 -30.14 -9.57 -9.25
C MET A 618 -31.45 -8.79 -9.40
N ALA A 619 -31.86 -8.10 -8.33
CA ALA A 619 -33.04 -7.23 -8.36
C ALA A 619 -32.86 -6.08 -9.37
N HIS A 620 -31.70 -5.43 -9.34
CA HIS A 620 -31.39 -4.34 -10.27
C HIS A 620 -31.35 -4.80 -11.74
N LYS A 621 -30.72 -5.95 -12.02
CA LYS A 621 -30.74 -6.56 -13.37
C LYS A 621 -32.14 -6.90 -13.85
N ARG A 622 -33.05 -7.38 -12.97
CA ARG A 622 -34.46 -7.66 -13.32
C ARG A 622 -35.21 -6.39 -13.67
N LEU A 623 -35.04 -5.32 -12.88
CA LEU A 623 -35.66 -4.02 -13.15
C LEU A 623 -35.23 -3.44 -14.51
N ARG A 624 -33.97 -3.56 -14.88
CA ARG A 624 -33.47 -3.15 -16.20
C ARG A 624 -34.00 -4.01 -17.34
N ALA A 625 -34.10 -5.31 -17.14
CA ALA A 625 -34.65 -6.22 -18.16
C ALA A 625 -36.15 -5.96 -18.43
N SER A 626 -36.88 -5.42 -17.45
CA SER A 626 -38.29 -5.08 -17.55
C SER A 626 -38.56 -3.63 -18.00
N ALA A 627 -37.53 -2.76 -18.08
CA ALA A 627 -37.67 -1.40 -18.60
C ALA A 627 -37.85 -1.45 -20.14
N PRO A 628 -38.85 -0.71 -20.73
CA PRO A 628 -39.01 -0.65 -22.17
C PRO A 628 -37.73 -0.10 -22.82
N ARG A 629 -37.21 -0.85 -23.82
CA ARG A 629 -36.07 -0.38 -24.62
C ARG A 629 -36.52 0.87 -25.39
N LEU A 630 -35.97 2.01 -25.02
CA LEU A 630 -35.93 3.18 -25.90
C LEU A 630 -34.94 2.84 -27.01
N ASP A 631 -35.43 2.64 -28.21
CA ASP A 631 -34.62 2.40 -29.41
C ASP A 631 -33.71 3.62 -29.65
N THR A 632 -32.46 3.51 -29.28
CA THR A 632 -31.37 4.34 -29.81
C THR A 632 -30.55 3.45 -30.73
N ALA A 633 -30.83 3.54 -32.02
CA ALA A 633 -30.02 2.94 -33.06
C ALA A 633 -28.57 3.49 -32.95
N GLY A 634 -27.59 2.62 -32.69
CA GLY A 634 -26.19 2.89 -32.94
C GLY A 634 -25.20 2.83 -31.76
N ALA A 635 -25.30 1.88 -30.84
CA ALA A 635 -24.17 1.57 -29.95
C ALA A 635 -24.12 0.06 -29.67
N THR A 636 -23.02 -0.57 -30.06
CA THR A 636 -22.74 -1.99 -29.87
C THR A 636 -22.62 -2.32 -28.37
N PRO A 637 -23.25 -3.38 -27.85
CA PRO A 637 -23.15 -3.72 -26.44
C PRO A 637 -21.80 -4.40 -26.14
N ALA A 638 -21.01 -3.81 -25.25
CA ALA A 638 -19.91 -4.51 -24.61
C ALA A 638 -20.49 -5.53 -23.61
N GLY A 639 -20.65 -6.75 -24.07
CA GLY A 639 -20.94 -7.89 -23.20
C GLY A 639 -19.65 -8.52 -22.73
N ALA A 640 -19.54 -8.79 -21.44
CA ALA A 640 -18.83 -9.97 -20.89
C ALA A 640 -18.72 -9.84 -19.39
N ALA A 641 -19.11 -10.81 -18.81
CA ALA A 641 -18.60 -12.01 -18.14
C ALA A 641 -18.83 -11.98 -16.63
N ILE A 642 -19.83 -12.73 -16.21
CA ILE A 642 -19.94 -13.23 -14.84
C ILE A 642 -20.04 -14.75 -14.95
N PRO A 643 -18.93 -15.51 -14.79
CA PRO A 643 -19.04 -16.92 -14.42
C PRO A 643 -18.39 -17.31 -13.09
N ALA A 644 -17.56 -16.47 -12.45
CA ALA A 644 -16.71 -16.94 -11.34
C ALA A 644 -17.37 -16.98 -9.94
N LEU A 645 -18.51 -16.33 -9.73
CA LEU A 645 -19.15 -16.25 -8.39
C LEU A 645 -19.97 -17.50 -7.99
N LEU A 646 -20.28 -18.41 -8.92
CA LEU A 646 -21.08 -19.61 -8.64
C LEU A 646 -20.27 -20.83 -8.16
N SER A 647 -18.96 -20.85 -8.37
CA SER A 647 -18.10 -22.00 -8.00
C SER A 647 -17.76 -22.08 -6.51
N ALA A 648 -17.76 -20.96 -5.80
CA ALA A 648 -17.40 -20.93 -4.38
C ALA A 648 -18.56 -21.29 -3.42
N ALA A 649 -19.80 -21.26 -3.88
CA ALA A 649 -20.98 -21.48 -3.04
C ALA A 649 -21.52 -22.93 -3.04
N THR A 650 -21.00 -23.82 -3.89
CA THR A 650 -21.42 -25.22 -3.96
C THR A 650 -20.26 -26.18 -3.71
N GLY A 651 -19.65 -26.10 -2.53
CA GLY A 651 -18.72 -27.12 -2.05
C GLY A 651 -19.46 -28.44 -1.81
N ARG A 652 -19.51 -29.34 -2.80
CA ARG A 652 -19.84 -30.75 -2.58
C ARG A 652 -18.61 -31.46 -2.04
N ALA A 653 -18.71 -31.92 -0.81
CA ALA A 653 -17.86 -32.96 -0.28
C ALA A 653 -18.13 -34.25 -1.10
N GLY A 654 -17.09 -34.76 -1.76
CA GLY A 654 -17.06 -36.10 -2.34
C GLY A 654 -16.09 -36.96 -1.53
N PRO A 655 -16.40 -38.21 -1.22
CA PRO A 655 -15.55 -39.09 -0.44
C PRO A 655 -14.45 -39.71 -1.31
N GLY A 656 -13.24 -39.80 -0.74
CA GLY A 656 -12.10 -40.49 -1.33
C GLY A 656 -10.81 -40.02 -0.72
#